data_b4d00a60a1a1b71f4c4bb731f8e04220
#
_entry.id   b4d00a60a1a1b71f4c4bb731f8e04220
#
_cell.length_a   1.000
_cell.length_b   1.000
_cell.length_c   1.000
_cell.angle_alpha   90.00
_cell.angle_beta   90.00
_cell.angle_gamma   90.00
#
_symmetry.space_group_name_H-M   'P 1'
#
loop_
_entity.id
_entity.type
_entity.pdbx_description
1 polymer ?
#
loop_
_entity_poly.entity_id
_entity_poly.type
_entity_poly.pdbx_seq_one_letter_code
_entity_poly.pdbx_strand_id
1 'polypeptide(L)'
;MTGSPIPDPVRTSGGSCDAVNPLVAQAPQTVHVDHRQERSAVLAPWPAWFPHQYREKLQEHGISTPWLHQVKLACLAQAGKDCAICTSTASGKTLAYLMAVMAATACDPPVCPDRAHPLPARHSESLRSRSTELATSLHTRQRHSALYLAPTKALAHDQLRVCRELGPQDWAVTTLDGDSERAERRFAREAAHYVLTNPDMLHKAVLPNHSWWSGLLGSLEYVVIDEAHRYRGVFGAHVAQVLRRLRRLCRMYGSDPVFILSSATSTNTAQTGAALIGVEHVEVVDENSSPQPARDVVLWQPEQSLSEDAAALVARLVDQGCQTICFVQSRTVAEVVAVHAQDQVTTGGVVAAYRSGYLPQERRDLEAGLQSGRVNAVIATNALELGVDISGMDAVVIAGYPGRLSAFWQQAGRAGRSGRRSTVVLMARENPLDQYLVQHPELIFSSSVETTVLHPNNPYVMGPHLAAAAQEAFLQPADEAVYGPSLAQVESMLVRQKVLRQRGERLYWTRLDRAVDAIDLRSMGGHGVDVIDSLTGRVVGVVDQAAADRTVHPGAVYLHQGDQWLVDEYRPQEHCALVHRDLPGFWTMPQSASSVRIVREDARHPFGPGYVATGQVELTSQVLGYLRRDEVTNEVWDSIALTMDSHTMTTSGTWWVIPDGVVDELGLDAVKLAGAAHGVEHAAIGMLPMLVPCDRWDVGGVSTTSLPDTGACTIVIHDGQSGGAGFAAAGYDRAEQWWHTTASRLAECRCEAGCPSCIVSPKCGNSNQQLDKESARLLASRMDPLGTRSAS
;
A
#
# COMPACT_ATOMS: atom_id res chain seq x y z
N MET A 1 2.34 -50.17 8.56
CA MET A 1 2.51 -50.64 7.18
C MET A 1 3.66 -49.86 6.63
N THR A 2 4.66 -50.53 6.18
CA THR A 2 6.02 -50.11 5.79
C THR A 2 6.00 -49.23 4.54
N GLY A 3 6.46 -48.00 4.70
CA GLY A 3 6.67 -47.07 3.56
C GLY A 3 7.90 -47.43 2.78
N SER A 4 7.74 -47.69 1.51
CA SER A 4 8.85 -47.80 0.54
C SER A 4 9.49 -46.42 0.28
N PRO A 5 10.80 -46.35 0.11
CA PRO A 5 11.47 -45.08 -0.19
C PRO A 5 11.12 -44.63 -1.61
N ILE A 6 10.76 -43.36 -1.74
CA ILE A 6 10.55 -42.67 -3.02
C ILE A 6 11.94 -42.51 -3.69
N PRO A 7 12.10 -42.86 -4.99
CA PRO A 7 13.37 -42.72 -5.70
C PRO A 7 13.73 -41.25 -5.90
N ASP A 8 15.03 -40.95 -5.80
CA ASP A 8 15.59 -39.63 -6.10
C ASP A 8 15.24 -39.19 -7.53
N PRO A 9 14.85 -37.91 -7.71
CA PRO A 9 14.53 -37.41 -9.04
C PRO A 9 15.81 -37.32 -9.88
N VAL A 10 15.79 -38.01 -11.01
CA VAL A 10 16.81 -37.91 -12.04
C VAL A 10 16.85 -36.46 -12.53
N ARG A 11 17.95 -35.77 -12.26
CA ARG A 11 18.28 -34.46 -12.86
C ARG A 11 18.43 -34.65 -14.38
N THR A 12 17.39 -34.34 -15.12
CA THR A 12 17.53 -34.15 -16.58
C THR A 12 18.36 -32.89 -16.82
N SER A 13 19.43 -33.05 -17.55
CA SER A 13 20.39 -32.02 -17.98
C SER A 13 19.66 -30.83 -18.61
N GLY A 14 19.83 -29.63 -18.02
CA GLY A 14 19.23 -28.40 -18.48
C GLY A 14 19.56 -28.07 -19.92
N GLY A 15 18.53 -27.90 -20.73
CA GLY A 15 18.63 -27.16 -21.97
C GLY A 15 18.99 -25.71 -21.70
N SER A 16 19.91 -25.12 -22.44
CA SER A 16 20.29 -23.72 -22.33
C SER A 16 19.12 -22.83 -22.75
N CYS A 17 18.56 -22.08 -21.81
CA CYS A 17 17.46 -21.15 -22.07
C CYS A 17 18.05 -19.77 -22.39
N ASP A 18 18.70 -19.62 -23.55
CA ASP A 18 19.25 -18.33 -24.01
C ASP A 18 18.25 -17.48 -24.82
N ALA A 19 17.04 -17.97 -25.02
CA ALA A 19 15.97 -17.26 -25.73
C ALA A 19 14.72 -17.13 -24.83
N VAL A 20 13.89 -16.11 -25.11
CA VAL A 20 12.50 -16.02 -24.57
C VAL A 20 11.87 -17.39 -24.64
N ASN A 21 11.23 -17.85 -23.56
CA ASN A 21 10.53 -19.13 -23.60
C ASN A 21 9.61 -19.16 -24.83
N PRO A 22 9.86 -20.04 -25.82
CA PRO A 22 9.15 -20.01 -27.10
C PRO A 22 7.63 -20.15 -26.94
N LEU A 23 7.18 -20.87 -25.91
CA LEU A 23 5.75 -21.01 -25.59
C LEU A 23 5.07 -19.66 -25.33
N VAL A 24 5.81 -18.71 -24.79
CA VAL A 24 5.28 -17.40 -24.44
C VAL A 24 5.49 -16.42 -25.59
N ALA A 25 6.69 -16.37 -26.15
CA ALA A 25 7.03 -15.39 -27.19
C ALA A 25 6.26 -15.56 -28.50
N GLN A 26 5.89 -16.80 -28.84
CA GLN A 26 5.21 -17.14 -30.09
C GLN A 26 3.70 -17.40 -29.93
N ALA A 27 3.19 -17.24 -28.72
CA ALA A 27 1.77 -17.42 -28.46
C ALA A 27 0.95 -16.30 -29.13
N PRO A 28 -0.23 -16.61 -29.72
CA PRO A 28 -1.09 -15.60 -30.34
C PRO A 28 -1.59 -14.54 -29.32
N GLN A 29 -1.63 -14.88 -28.05
CA GLN A 29 -2.00 -13.98 -26.94
C GLN A 29 -0.93 -12.94 -26.61
N THR A 30 0.32 -13.10 -27.11
CA THR A 30 1.41 -12.18 -26.83
C THR A 30 1.27 -10.89 -27.64
N VAL A 31 1.10 -9.77 -26.93
CA VAL A 31 0.95 -8.45 -27.53
C VAL A 31 2.29 -7.73 -27.68
N HIS A 32 3.16 -7.87 -26.68
CA HIS A 32 4.45 -7.19 -26.65
C HIS A 32 5.48 -7.98 -25.84
N VAL A 33 6.76 -7.86 -26.21
CA VAL A 33 7.90 -8.44 -25.47
C VAL A 33 8.97 -7.38 -25.26
N ASP A 34 9.30 -7.08 -24.00
CA ASP A 34 10.42 -6.22 -23.61
C ASP A 34 11.62 -7.08 -23.19
N HIS A 35 12.78 -6.86 -23.82
CA HIS A 35 14.00 -7.61 -23.58
C HIS A 35 14.97 -6.83 -22.68
N ARG A 36 15.09 -7.20 -21.41
CA ARG A 36 16.02 -6.58 -20.48
C ARG A 36 17.31 -7.36 -20.42
N GLN A 37 18.39 -6.67 -20.77
CA GLN A 37 19.74 -7.22 -20.76
C GLN A 37 20.27 -7.39 -19.34
N GLU A 38 21.18 -8.33 -19.15
CA GLU A 38 21.93 -8.48 -17.92
C GLU A 38 22.74 -7.22 -17.63
N ARG A 39 22.78 -6.86 -16.34
CA ARG A 39 23.61 -5.76 -15.84
C ARG A 39 24.50 -6.26 -14.73
N SER A 40 25.80 -6.01 -14.85
CA SER A 40 26.80 -6.33 -13.82
C SER A 40 26.67 -5.39 -12.61
N ALA A 41 27.09 -5.87 -11.43
CA ALA A 41 27.16 -5.07 -10.23
C ALA A 41 28.23 -3.97 -10.33
N VAL A 42 27.94 -2.79 -9.76
CA VAL A 42 28.95 -1.75 -9.50
C VAL A 42 29.34 -1.83 -8.02
N LEU A 43 30.59 -2.21 -7.77
CA LEU A 43 31.13 -2.42 -6.41
C LEU A 43 31.76 -1.14 -5.87
N ALA A 44 31.81 -1.03 -4.54
CA ALA A 44 32.54 0.03 -3.83
C ALA A 44 33.34 -0.56 -2.67
N PRO A 45 34.45 0.06 -2.27
CA PRO A 45 35.21 -0.39 -1.12
C PRO A 45 34.38 -0.25 0.15
N TRP A 46 34.66 -1.13 1.14
CA TRP A 46 34.07 -1.00 2.47
C TRP A 46 34.41 0.38 3.06
N PRO A 47 33.46 1.07 3.69
CA PRO A 47 33.73 2.32 4.38
C PRO A 47 34.80 2.12 5.46
N ALA A 48 35.73 3.08 5.60
CA ALA A 48 36.82 2.99 6.58
C ALA A 48 36.31 2.83 8.03
N TRP A 49 35.16 3.47 8.33
CA TRP A 49 34.52 3.44 9.65
C TRP A 49 33.79 2.11 9.96
N PHE A 50 33.57 1.24 8.96
CA PHE A 50 32.87 -0.04 9.20
C PHE A 50 33.86 -1.07 9.77
N PRO A 51 33.56 -1.68 10.94
CA PRO A 51 34.49 -2.52 11.66
C PRO A 51 34.96 -3.75 10.89
N HIS A 52 36.27 -4.06 10.97
CA HIS A 52 36.90 -5.17 10.23
C HIS A 52 36.27 -6.53 10.56
N GLN A 53 36.02 -6.79 11.83
CA GLN A 53 35.40 -8.06 12.29
C GLN A 53 34.01 -8.33 11.66
N TYR A 54 33.25 -7.29 11.34
CA TYR A 54 31.95 -7.47 10.66
C TYR A 54 32.14 -7.71 9.16
N ARG A 55 33.19 -7.13 8.55
CA ARG A 55 33.52 -7.43 7.14
C ARG A 55 33.89 -8.89 6.97
N GLU A 56 34.70 -9.47 7.89
CA GLU A 56 35.08 -10.88 7.85
C GLU A 56 33.83 -11.78 7.89
N LYS A 57 32.91 -11.52 8.83
CA LYS A 57 31.67 -12.29 8.92
C LYS A 57 30.81 -12.19 7.66
N LEU A 58 30.68 -11.01 7.08
CA LEU A 58 29.95 -10.82 5.83
C LEU A 58 30.62 -11.55 4.65
N GLN A 59 31.96 -11.60 4.63
CA GLN A 59 32.73 -12.36 3.64
C GLN A 59 32.47 -13.87 3.76
N GLU A 60 32.38 -14.41 4.98
CA GLU A 60 32.01 -15.82 5.21
C GLU A 60 30.61 -16.15 4.62
N HIS A 61 29.71 -15.17 4.56
CA HIS A 61 28.41 -15.30 3.93
C HIS A 61 28.39 -14.89 2.44
N GLY A 62 29.56 -14.82 1.78
CA GLY A 62 29.69 -14.53 0.36
C GLY A 62 29.61 -13.04 -0.02
N ILE A 63 29.53 -12.13 0.95
CA ILE A 63 29.50 -10.68 0.71
C ILE A 63 30.92 -10.12 0.82
N SER A 64 31.71 -10.31 -0.22
CA SER A 64 33.13 -9.88 -0.24
C SER A 64 33.30 -8.37 -0.36
N THR A 65 32.44 -7.72 -1.15
CA THR A 65 32.48 -6.28 -1.44
C THR A 65 31.07 -5.75 -1.60
N PRO A 66 30.72 -4.63 -0.93
CA PRO A 66 29.39 -4.05 -1.02
C PRO A 66 29.15 -3.38 -2.38
N TRP A 67 27.90 -3.19 -2.74
CA TRP A 67 27.52 -2.43 -3.91
C TRP A 67 27.57 -0.93 -3.62
N LEU A 68 27.82 -0.13 -4.65
CA LEU A 68 28.00 1.32 -4.53
C LEU A 68 26.83 2.01 -3.81
N HIS A 69 25.57 1.71 -4.16
CA HIS A 69 24.41 2.32 -3.51
C HIS A 69 24.30 1.96 -2.01
N GLN A 70 24.77 0.76 -1.62
CA GLN A 70 24.78 0.35 -0.21
C GLN A 70 25.74 1.21 0.59
N VAL A 71 26.95 1.45 0.06
CA VAL A 71 27.95 2.31 0.69
C VAL A 71 27.50 3.77 0.73
N LYS A 72 26.91 4.28 -0.35
CA LYS A 72 26.37 5.65 -0.40
C LYS A 72 25.37 5.89 0.73
N LEU A 73 24.34 5.01 0.88
CA LEU A 73 23.34 5.15 1.94
C LEU A 73 23.96 5.07 3.34
N ALA A 74 24.80 4.06 3.57
CA ALA A 74 25.44 3.87 4.86
C ALA A 74 26.28 5.09 5.29
N CYS A 75 26.99 5.73 4.35
CA CYS A 75 27.77 6.95 4.60
C CYS A 75 26.88 8.15 4.89
N LEU A 76 25.74 8.31 4.22
CA LEU A 76 24.77 9.38 4.52
C LEU A 76 24.20 9.23 5.94
N ALA A 77 23.77 8.03 6.30
CA ALA A 77 23.28 7.73 7.65
C ALA A 77 24.37 7.97 8.72
N GLN A 78 25.60 7.53 8.46
CA GLN A 78 26.74 7.76 9.36
C GLN A 78 27.07 9.24 9.53
N ALA A 79 26.83 10.06 8.49
CA ALA A 79 26.99 11.51 8.55
C ALA A 79 25.83 12.22 9.28
N GLY A 80 24.88 11.50 9.86
CA GLY A 80 23.75 12.05 10.61
C GLY A 80 22.64 12.63 9.73
N LYS A 81 22.56 12.24 8.46
CA LYS A 81 21.54 12.73 7.53
C LYS A 81 20.35 11.77 7.47
N ASP A 82 19.12 12.29 7.58
CA ASP A 82 17.92 11.55 7.22
C ASP A 82 18.02 11.18 5.73
N CYS A 83 17.89 9.88 5.40
CA CYS A 83 18.18 9.41 4.05
C CYS A 83 17.23 8.29 3.61
N ALA A 84 17.11 8.13 2.30
CA ALA A 84 16.29 7.10 1.68
C ALA A 84 17.09 6.34 0.60
N ILE A 85 16.85 5.04 0.50
CA ILE A 85 17.28 4.23 -0.62
C ILE A 85 16.06 3.81 -1.43
N CYS A 86 16.10 4.12 -2.73
CA CYS A 86 15.00 3.91 -3.67
C CYS A 86 15.48 3.07 -4.85
N THR A 87 15.61 1.77 -4.64
CA THR A 87 16.12 0.83 -5.64
C THR A 87 15.18 -0.36 -5.80
N SER A 88 15.30 -1.11 -6.89
CA SER A 88 14.46 -2.28 -7.19
C SER A 88 14.50 -3.32 -6.05
N THR A 89 13.53 -4.24 -6.06
CA THR A 89 13.56 -5.42 -5.17
C THR A 89 14.79 -6.28 -5.42
N ALA A 90 15.22 -7.04 -4.40
CA ALA A 90 16.41 -7.87 -4.42
C ALA A 90 17.73 -7.12 -4.73
N SER A 91 17.76 -5.80 -4.56
CA SER A 91 18.96 -4.96 -4.72
C SER A 91 19.81 -4.88 -3.45
N GLY A 92 19.61 -5.76 -2.46
CA GLY A 92 20.39 -5.79 -1.23
C GLY A 92 20.30 -4.55 -0.34
N LYS A 93 19.16 -3.85 -0.33
CA LYS A 93 18.89 -2.67 0.51
C LYS A 93 19.16 -2.91 1.99
N THR A 94 18.95 -4.14 2.45
CA THR A 94 19.18 -4.57 3.84
C THR A 94 20.59 -4.26 4.30
N LEU A 95 21.61 -4.62 3.54
CA LEU A 95 22.99 -4.34 3.91
C LEU A 95 23.29 -2.84 3.99
N ALA A 96 22.65 -2.02 3.18
CA ALA A 96 22.84 -0.58 3.14
C ALA A 96 22.55 0.09 4.50
N TYR A 97 21.43 -0.23 5.12
CA TYR A 97 21.10 0.31 6.45
C TYR A 97 21.74 -0.51 7.58
N LEU A 98 21.93 -1.84 7.42
CA LEU A 98 22.57 -2.65 8.44
C LEU A 98 24.00 -2.22 8.72
N MET A 99 24.77 -1.77 7.73
CA MET A 99 26.13 -1.27 7.97
C MET A 99 26.15 -0.14 9.02
N ALA A 100 25.27 0.86 8.87
CA ALA A 100 25.19 1.97 9.82
C ALA A 100 24.68 1.51 11.19
N VAL A 101 23.63 0.70 11.21
CA VAL A 101 23.01 0.18 12.44
C VAL A 101 24.00 -0.70 13.22
N MET A 102 24.67 -1.65 12.57
CA MET A 102 25.67 -2.53 13.21
C MET A 102 26.85 -1.74 13.77
N ALA A 103 27.38 -0.78 13.01
CA ALA A 103 28.52 0.03 13.45
C ALA A 103 28.17 0.87 14.70
N ALA A 104 26.94 1.34 14.83
CA ALA A 104 26.50 2.15 15.96
C ALA A 104 26.11 1.32 17.19
N THR A 105 25.47 0.14 16.98
CA THR A 105 24.79 -0.57 18.06
C THR A 105 25.46 -1.85 18.52
N ALA A 106 26.34 -2.44 17.69
CA ALA A 106 27.01 -3.69 18.01
C ALA A 106 28.44 -3.52 18.56
N CYS A 107 29.01 -2.30 18.52
CA CYS A 107 30.30 -1.97 19.07
C CYS A 107 30.17 -1.37 20.47
N ASP A 108 30.96 -1.83 21.41
CA ASP A 108 31.08 -1.27 22.77
C ASP A 108 32.55 -0.94 23.04
N PRO A 109 33.04 0.34 23.14
CA PRO A 109 32.41 1.59 22.65
C PRO A 109 32.55 1.79 21.14
N PRO A 110 31.80 2.74 20.51
CA PRO A 110 31.89 2.96 19.08
C PRO A 110 33.32 3.34 18.68
N VAL A 111 33.92 2.55 17.79
CA VAL A 111 35.26 2.80 17.25
C VAL A 111 35.16 3.88 16.16
N CYS A 112 34.80 5.07 16.54
CA CYS A 112 34.82 6.23 15.63
C CYS A 112 35.50 7.40 16.35
N PRO A 113 36.81 7.68 16.06
CA PRO A 113 37.50 8.82 16.69
C PRO A 113 36.91 10.19 16.30
N ASP A 114 36.15 10.29 15.23
CA ASP A 114 35.62 11.55 14.70
C ASP A 114 34.18 11.90 15.16
N ARG A 115 33.53 11.06 15.94
CA ARG A 115 32.26 11.42 16.62
C ARG A 115 32.43 12.19 17.92
N ALA A 116 33.53 12.91 18.09
CA ALA A 116 33.75 13.83 19.19
C ALA A 116 32.98 15.16 19.05
N HIS A 117 32.07 15.29 18.09
CA HIS A 117 31.09 16.36 18.06
C HIS A 117 29.80 15.88 18.67
N PRO A 118 29.45 16.38 19.90
CA PRO A 118 28.06 16.37 20.31
C PRO A 118 27.29 17.05 19.17
N LEU A 119 26.24 16.39 18.65
CA LEU A 119 25.32 17.02 17.69
C LEU A 119 25.04 18.44 18.20
N PRO A 120 25.15 19.49 17.36
CA PRO A 120 24.94 20.84 17.83
C PRO A 120 23.54 20.87 18.45
N ALA A 121 23.50 21.22 19.73
CA ALA A 121 22.27 21.42 20.47
C ALA A 121 21.50 22.53 19.79
N ARG A 122 20.66 22.17 18.82
CA ARG A 122 19.74 23.10 18.19
C ARG A 122 18.67 23.42 19.21
N HIS A 123 18.89 24.51 19.93
CA HIS A 123 17.90 25.25 20.73
C HIS A 123 17.02 24.46 21.70
N SER A 124 17.46 24.28 22.94
CA SER A 124 16.59 24.37 24.10
C SER A 124 17.40 24.47 25.41
N GLU A 125 17.85 25.64 25.79
CA GLU A 125 18.40 25.91 27.11
C GLU A 125 17.33 25.94 28.22
N SER A 126 16.04 25.91 27.93
CA SER A 126 14.97 26.12 28.92
C SER A 126 14.36 24.84 29.55
N LEU A 127 14.73 23.62 29.07
CA LEU A 127 14.18 22.37 29.62
C LEU A 127 15.17 21.59 30.52
N ARG A 128 16.42 22.04 30.64
CA ARG A 128 17.48 21.32 31.37
C ARG A 128 17.38 21.33 32.91
N SER A 129 16.50 22.11 33.53
CA SER A 129 16.61 22.33 34.98
C SER A 129 15.87 21.35 35.89
N ARG A 130 15.03 20.42 35.36
CA ARG A 130 14.38 19.41 36.22
C ARG A 130 14.51 17.96 35.76
N SER A 131 14.86 17.71 34.50
CA SER A 131 15.11 16.33 34.00
C SER A 131 16.54 15.87 34.26
N THR A 132 17.48 16.78 34.51
CA THR A 132 18.90 16.47 34.71
C THR A 132 19.12 15.74 36.03
N GLU A 133 18.34 15.99 37.07
CA GLU A 133 18.49 15.32 38.38
C GLU A 133 18.00 13.87 38.39
N LEU A 134 17.02 13.50 37.53
CA LEU A 134 16.60 12.11 37.36
C LEU A 134 17.52 11.31 36.42
N ALA A 135 18.11 11.98 35.43
CA ALA A 135 19.05 11.35 34.46
C ALA A 135 20.44 11.10 35.03
N THR A 136 20.86 11.86 36.10
CA THR A 136 22.20 11.73 36.69
C THR A 136 22.35 10.52 37.60
N SER A 137 21.28 9.83 37.98
CA SER A 137 21.29 8.66 38.88
C SER A 137 21.49 7.31 38.17
N LEU A 138 21.49 7.25 36.82
CA LEU A 138 21.68 6.02 36.05
C LEU A 138 22.90 6.14 35.13
N HIS A 139 24.08 6.30 35.70
CA HIS A 139 25.35 6.06 35.00
C HIS A 139 25.54 4.54 34.78
N THR A 140 24.66 3.94 34.02
CA THR A 140 24.91 2.68 33.33
C THR A 140 25.32 3.00 31.91
N ARG A 141 26.35 2.32 31.39
CA ARG A 141 26.90 2.35 30.04
C ARG A 141 25.98 2.96 29.00
N GLN A 142 26.47 3.95 28.25
CA GLN A 142 25.73 4.65 27.22
C GLN A 142 25.31 3.61 26.15
N ARG A 143 24.08 3.14 26.25
CA ARG A 143 23.51 2.15 25.32
C ARG A 143 23.17 2.88 24.03
N HIS A 144 23.64 2.34 22.90
CA HIS A 144 23.22 2.75 21.57
C HIS A 144 22.17 1.77 21.04
N SER A 145 21.07 2.26 20.54
CA SER A 145 20.00 1.40 20.04
C SER A 145 19.44 1.89 18.71
N ALA A 146 18.83 0.98 17.99
CA ALA A 146 18.12 1.27 16.74
C ALA A 146 16.74 0.62 16.74
N LEU A 147 15.85 1.19 15.93
CA LEU A 147 14.50 0.70 15.71
C LEU A 147 14.31 0.38 14.23
N TYR A 148 13.67 -0.74 13.93
CA TYR A 148 13.25 -1.10 12.58
C TYR A 148 11.73 -1.20 12.51
N LEU A 149 11.14 -0.54 11.54
CA LEU A 149 9.72 -0.51 11.29
C LEU A 149 9.38 -1.20 9.98
N ALA A 150 8.64 -2.29 10.09
CA ALA A 150 8.08 -3.01 8.95
C ALA A 150 6.56 -2.79 8.85
N PRO A 151 5.97 -2.80 7.65
CA PRO A 151 4.52 -2.73 7.49
C PRO A 151 3.79 -4.00 7.97
N THR A 152 4.52 -5.12 8.11
CA THR A 152 3.96 -6.42 8.55
C THR A 152 4.85 -7.11 9.57
N LYS A 153 4.26 -7.94 10.45
CA LYS A 153 4.99 -8.80 11.39
C LYS A 153 5.93 -9.76 10.66
N ALA A 154 5.45 -10.37 9.57
CA ALA A 154 6.23 -11.35 8.80
C ALA A 154 7.57 -10.78 8.31
N LEU A 155 7.56 -9.55 7.78
CA LEU A 155 8.79 -8.87 7.33
C LEU A 155 9.75 -8.59 8.49
N ALA A 156 9.21 -8.21 9.67
CA ALA A 156 10.06 -8.01 10.86
C ALA A 156 10.73 -9.30 11.32
N HIS A 157 10.01 -10.42 11.29
CA HIS A 157 10.57 -11.73 11.65
C HIS A 157 11.59 -12.23 10.62
N ASP A 158 11.35 -12.02 9.33
CA ASP A 158 12.34 -12.35 8.28
C ASP A 158 13.61 -11.52 8.45
N GLN A 159 13.46 -10.21 8.70
CA GLN A 159 14.58 -9.33 8.98
C GLN A 159 15.36 -9.74 10.25
N LEU A 160 14.68 -10.25 11.29
CA LEU A 160 15.33 -10.79 12.48
C LEU A 160 16.26 -11.98 12.13
N ARG A 161 15.80 -12.86 11.24
CA ARG A 161 16.60 -13.99 10.74
C ARG A 161 17.88 -13.49 10.06
N VAL A 162 17.74 -12.51 9.15
CA VAL A 162 18.88 -11.88 8.45
C VAL A 162 19.84 -11.21 9.45
N CYS A 163 19.33 -10.50 10.46
CA CYS A 163 20.16 -9.88 11.48
C CYS A 163 20.96 -10.92 12.30
N ARG A 164 20.37 -12.05 12.63
CA ARG A 164 21.06 -13.14 13.35
C ARG A 164 22.10 -13.84 12.50
N GLU A 165 21.86 -13.97 11.21
CA GLU A 165 22.77 -14.58 10.25
C GLU A 165 23.96 -13.67 9.95
N LEU A 166 23.73 -12.43 9.59
CA LEU A 166 24.76 -11.48 9.15
C LEU A 166 25.40 -10.68 10.30
N GLY A 167 24.67 -10.46 11.38
CA GLY A 167 25.10 -9.61 12.49
C GLY A 167 26.10 -10.31 13.42
N PRO A 168 26.79 -9.54 14.30
CA PRO A 168 27.67 -10.09 15.32
C PRO A 168 26.98 -11.09 16.24
N GLN A 169 27.73 -12.05 16.79
CA GLN A 169 27.20 -13.13 17.61
C GLN A 169 26.50 -12.61 18.87
N ASP A 170 27.03 -11.55 19.48
CA ASP A 170 26.54 -10.94 20.72
C ASP A 170 25.57 -9.78 20.48
N TRP A 171 25.15 -9.56 19.25
CA TRP A 171 24.26 -8.48 18.93
C TRP A 171 22.82 -8.74 19.41
N ALA A 172 22.39 -7.98 20.40
CA ALA A 172 21.08 -8.13 21.05
C ALA A 172 19.95 -7.62 20.14
N VAL A 173 19.43 -8.49 19.30
CA VAL A 173 18.34 -8.18 18.33
C VAL A 173 17.08 -8.95 18.67
N THR A 174 15.92 -8.29 18.64
CA THR A 174 14.63 -8.93 18.91
C THR A 174 13.50 -8.30 18.11
N THR A 175 12.42 -9.05 17.91
CA THR A 175 11.14 -8.52 17.44
C THR A 175 10.30 -8.04 18.62
N LEU A 176 9.43 -7.06 18.34
CA LEU A 176 8.41 -6.55 19.27
C LEU A 176 7.10 -6.38 18.50
N ASP A 177 6.15 -7.27 18.75
CA ASP A 177 4.83 -7.26 18.13
C ASP A 177 3.72 -7.68 19.10
N GLY A 178 2.48 -7.85 18.59
CA GLY A 178 1.34 -8.21 19.42
C GLY A 178 1.46 -9.59 20.07
N ASP A 179 2.23 -10.50 19.46
CA ASP A 179 2.39 -11.89 19.88
C ASP A 179 3.59 -12.06 20.83
N SER A 180 4.44 -11.02 20.96
CA SER A 180 5.63 -11.05 21.83
C SER A 180 5.27 -11.30 23.30
N GLU A 181 5.99 -12.23 23.93
CA GLU A 181 5.82 -12.58 25.34
C GLU A 181 6.33 -11.48 26.27
N ARG A 182 5.94 -11.57 27.56
CA ARG A 182 6.38 -10.57 28.57
C ARG A 182 7.92 -10.50 28.71
N ALA A 183 8.61 -11.62 28.60
CA ALA A 183 10.06 -11.70 28.67
C ALA A 183 10.71 -11.00 27.48
N GLU A 184 10.20 -11.23 26.26
CA GLU A 184 10.67 -10.58 25.03
C GLU A 184 10.43 -9.07 25.06
N ARG A 185 9.25 -8.63 25.51
CA ARG A 185 8.94 -7.19 25.69
C ARG A 185 9.88 -6.53 26.69
N ARG A 186 10.24 -7.24 27.78
CA ARG A 186 11.22 -6.78 28.75
C ARG A 186 12.60 -6.70 28.13
N PHE A 187 13.02 -7.72 27.40
CA PHE A 187 14.31 -7.74 26.71
C PHE A 187 14.43 -6.62 25.68
N ALA A 188 13.38 -6.41 24.85
CA ALA A 188 13.34 -5.31 23.89
C ALA A 188 13.53 -3.95 24.56
N ARG A 189 12.92 -3.76 25.72
CA ARG A 189 12.95 -2.51 26.47
C ARG A 189 14.30 -2.28 27.19
N GLU A 190 14.85 -3.33 27.81
CA GLU A 190 15.96 -3.19 28.78
C GLU A 190 17.34 -3.57 28.19
N ALA A 191 17.39 -4.45 27.18
CA ALA A 191 18.63 -5.03 26.73
C ALA A 191 18.89 -5.01 25.21
N ALA A 192 17.85 -5.02 24.37
CA ALA A 192 18.05 -5.12 22.94
C ALA A 192 18.72 -3.86 22.34
N HIS A 193 19.67 -4.07 21.46
CA HIS A 193 20.35 -3.01 20.70
C HIS A 193 19.59 -2.67 19.43
N TYR A 194 18.88 -3.64 18.83
CA TYR A 194 18.06 -3.44 17.64
C TYR A 194 16.70 -4.08 17.84
N VAL A 195 15.64 -3.27 17.80
CA VAL A 195 14.26 -3.71 18.01
C VAL A 195 13.51 -3.62 16.69
N LEU A 196 13.00 -4.75 16.21
CA LEU A 196 12.22 -4.85 14.98
C LEU A 196 10.74 -4.89 15.33
N THR A 197 9.95 -3.96 14.79
CA THR A 197 8.55 -3.79 15.17
C THR A 197 7.71 -3.27 13.99
N ASN A 198 6.47 -2.86 14.26
CA ASN A 198 5.56 -2.28 13.29
C ASN A 198 4.88 -1.02 13.85
N PRO A 199 4.26 -0.18 12.98
CA PRO A 199 3.61 1.05 13.40
C PRO A 199 2.50 0.85 14.44
N ASP A 200 1.73 -0.25 14.35
CA ASP A 200 0.65 -0.56 15.29
C ASP A 200 1.20 -0.74 16.72
N MET A 201 2.32 -1.44 16.83
CA MET A 201 2.96 -1.67 18.13
C MET A 201 3.51 -0.40 18.75
N LEU A 202 4.14 0.46 17.93
CA LEU A 202 4.54 1.79 18.38
C LEU A 202 3.33 2.59 18.90
N HIS A 203 2.28 2.64 18.07
CA HIS A 203 1.09 3.43 18.34
C HIS A 203 0.35 3.00 19.61
N LYS A 204 0.10 1.68 19.76
CA LYS A 204 -0.76 1.13 20.83
C LYS A 204 -0.01 0.80 22.13
N ALA A 205 1.27 0.44 22.04
CA ALA A 205 2.01 -0.09 23.19
C ALA A 205 3.21 0.72 23.62
N VAL A 206 4.02 1.26 22.71
CA VAL A 206 5.27 1.94 23.06
C VAL A 206 5.03 3.40 23.43
N LEU A 207 4.46 4.19 22.51
CA LEU A 207 4.31 5.63 22.70
C LEU A 207 3.38 6.00 23.89
N PRO A 208 2.20 5.36 24.06
CA PRO A 208 1.35 5.66 25.22
C PRO A 208 1.98 5.28 26.57
N ASN A 209 2.93 4.36 26.56
CA ASN A 209 3.64 3.91 27.76
C ASN A 209 5.13 4.32 27.72
N HIS A 210 5.44 5.42 27.06
CA HIS A 210 6.79 5.88 26.75
C HIS A 210 7.72 5.97 28.00
N SER A 211 7.18 6.20 29.18
CA SER A 211 7.97 6.23 30.42
C SER A 211 8.66 4.90 30.70
N TRP A 212 8.04 3.77 30.36
CA TRP A 212 8.66 2.45 30.48
C TRP A 212 9.73 2.21 29.41
N TRP A 213 9.62 2.90 28.27
CA TRP A 213 10.51 2.79 27.12
C TRP A 213 11.56 3.91 27.07
N SER A 214 11.66 4.73 28.12
CA SER A 214 12.53 5.89 28.15
C SER A 214 14.01 5.57 27.88
N GLY A 215 14.49 4.42 28.35
CA GLY A 215 15.85 3.95 28.06
C GLY A 215 16.08 3.66 26.58
N LEU A 216 15.15 3.00 25.90
CA LEU A 216 15.21 2.76 24.46
C LEU A 216 15.07 4.09 23.70
N LEU A 217 14.04 4.89 24.00
CA LEU A 217 13.76 6.14 23.30
C LEU A 217 14.89 7.16 23.44
N GLY A 218 15.54 7.23 24.62
CA GLY A 218 16.66 8.14 24.88
C GLY A 218 18.00 7.67 24.30
N SER A 219 18.10 6.45 23.80
CA SER A 219 19.32 5.88 23.24
C SER A 219 19.23 5.59 21.73
N LEU A 220 18.12 5.98 21.08
CA LEU A 220 17.94 5.72 19.64
C LEU A 220 18.89 6.55 18.79
N GLU A 221 19.70 5.86 17.99
CA GLU A 221 20.59 6.43 16.98
C GLU A 221 19.97 6.40 15.59
N TYR A 222 19.28 5.30 15.27
CA TYR A 222 18.66 5.08 13.96
C TYR A 222 17.23 4.57 14.09
N VAL A 223 16.39 5.05 13.17
CA VAL A 223 15.06 4.48 12.90
C VAL A 223 15.01 4.08 11.43
N VAL A 224 15.04 2.78 11.17
CA VAL A 224 14.90 2.23 9.82
C VAL A 224 13.43 2.04 9.51
N ILE A 225 12.96 2.60 8.40
CA ILE A 225 11.59 2.46 7.89
C ILE A 225 11.67 1.66 6.61
N ASP A 226 11.32 0.39 6.69
CA ASP A 226 11.39 -0.49 5.52
C ASP A 226 10.06 -0.50 4.74
N GLU A 227 10.17 -0.77 3.43
CA GLU A 227 9.07 -0.72 2.48
C GLU A 227 8.26 0.60 2.58
N ALA A 228 8.98 1.73 2.67
CA ALA A 228 8.40 3.05 2.92
C ALA A 228 7.31 3.45 1.92
N HIS A 229 7.36 2.95 0.68
CA HIS A 229 6.34 3.16 -0.35
C HIS A 229 4.95 2.57 0.01
N ARG A 230 4.87 1.71 1.02
CA ARG A 230 3.61 1.17 1.51
C ARG A 230 2.88 2.13 2.46
N TYR A 231 3.58 3.08 3.04
CA TYR A 231 3.01 4.12 3.90
C TYR A 231 2.46 5.26 3.05
N ARG A 232 1.27 5.05 2.48
CA ARG A 232 0.58 5.96 1.56
C ARG A 232 -0.90 6.11 1.94
N GLY A 233 -1.56 7.10 1.37
CA GLY A 233 -2.98 7.38 1.64
C GLY A 233 -3.23 7.53 3.14
N VAL A 234 -4.35 6.99 3.62
CA VAL A 234 -4.76 7.06 5.02
C VAL A 234 -3.76 6.40 5.96
N PHE A 235 -3.35 5.17 5.64
CA PHE A 235 -2.38 4.43 6.45
C PHE A 235 -1.05 5.18 6.57
N GLY A 236 -0.55 5.70 5.46
CA GLY A 236 0.66 6.53 5.46
C GLY A 236 0.53 7.80 6.28
N ALA A 237 -0.62 8.48 6.20
CA ALA A 237 -0.88 9.69 6.98
C ALA A 237 -0.88 9.40 8.49
N HIS A 238 -1.49 8.30 8.93
CA HIS A 238 -1.44 7.85 10.32
C HIS A 238 -0.02 7.48 10.77
N VAL A 239 0.71 6.72 9.95
CA VAL A 239 2.12 6.36 10.26
C VAL A 239 3.00 7.60 10.36
N ALA A 240 2.81 8.59 9.49
CA ALA A 240 3.52 9.86 9.58
C ALA A 240 3.28 10.56 10.94
N GLN A 241 2.07 10.52 11.46
CA GLN A 241 1.77 11.06 12.79
C GLN A 241 2.37 10.21 13.92
N VAL A 242 2.42 8.89 13.78
CA VAL A 242 3.12 8.01 14.74
C VAL A 242 4.60 8.33 14.78
N LEU A 243 5.25 8.56 13.64
CA LEU A 243 6.67 8.91 13.56
C LEU A 243 6.96 10.31 14.15
N ARG A 244 6.05 11.28 13.96
CA ARG A 244 6.14 12.58 14.61
C ARG A 244 6.08 12.46 16.14
N ARG A 245 5.15 11.66 16.66
CA ARG A 245 5.05 11.36 18.09
C ARG A 245 6.32 10.68 18.61
N LEU A 246 6.86 9.70 17.86
CA LEU A 246 8.12 9.03 18.19
C LEU A 246 9.27 10.04 18.29
N ARG A 247 9.49 10.86 17.25
CA ARG A 247 10.56 11.88 17.23
C ARG A 247 10.42 12.86 18.39
N ARG A 248 9.19 13.31 18.69
CA ARG A 248 8.90 14.19 19.80
C ARG A 248 9.31 13.59 21.15
N LEU A 249 8.96 12.32 21.40
CA LEU A 249 9.32 11.62 22.63
C LEU A 249 10.82 11.32 22.70
N CYS A 250 11.47 10.97 21.59
CA CYS A 250 12.93 10.81 21.52
C CYS A 250 13.62 12.11 21.96
N ARG A 251 13.23 13.26 21.40
CA ARG A 251 13.77 14.58 21.80
C ARG A 251 13.53 14.90 23.26
N MET A 252 12.37 14.55 23.80
CA MET A 252 12.08 14.70 25.23
C MET A 252 13.01 13.88 26.11
N TYR A 253 13.44 12.69 25.66
CA TYR A 253 14.39 11.83 26.36
C TYR A 253 15.85 12.06 25.98
N GLY A 254 16.15 13.04 25.12
CA GLY A 254 17.50 13.51 24.79
C GLY A 254 18.16 12.84 23.59
N SER A 255 17.42 12.10 22.77
CA SER A 255 17.90 11.57 21.48
C SER A 255 17.21 12.28 20.30
N ASP A 256 17.85 12.28 19.13
CA ASP A 256 17.30 12.72 17.84
C ASP A 256 17.80 11.76 16.77
N PRO A 257 17.12 10.62 16.60
CA PRO A 257 17.59 9.55 15.72
C PRO A 257 17.58 9.97 14.25
N VAL A 258 18.52 9.43 13.49
CA VAL A 258 18.55 9.51 12.03
C VAL A 258 17.54 8.52 11.46
N PHE A 259 16.70 8.97 10.53
CA PHE A 259 15.74 8.12 9.84
C PHE A 259 16.33 7.62 8.52
N ILE A 260 16.30 6.30 8.34
CA ILE A 260 16.74 5.62 7.12
C ILE A 260 15.52 4.96 6.49
N LEU A 261 15.11 5.42 5.31
CA LEU A 261 13.97 4.88 4.59
C LEU A 261 14.45 3.91 3.51
N SER A 262 13.86 2.72 3.47
CA SER A 262 14.06 1.75 2.40
C SER A 262 12.78 1.63 1.59
N SER A 263 12.85 1.86 0.29
CA SER A 263 11.68 1.90 -0.60
C SER A 263 11.96 1.16 -1.90
N ALA A 264 10.89 0.69 -2.55
CA ALA A 264 10.93 0.42 -3.98
C ALA A 264 11.04 1.75 -4.76
N THR A 265 11.34 1.67 -6.04
CA THR A 265 11.46 2.85 -6.92
C THR A 265 10.22 3.75 -6.86
N SER A 266 10.42 5.05 -6.70
CA SER A 266 9.39 6.10 -6.71
C SER A 266 10.02 7.42 -7.16
N THR A 267 9.27 8.25 -7.87
CA THR A 267 9.80 9.53 -8.42
C THR A 267 9.91 10.64 -7.41
N ASN A 268 9.11 10.62 -6.34
CA ASN A 268 9.06 11.68 -5.32
C ASN A 268 9.51 11.21 -3.95
N THR A 269 10.46 10.27 -3.90
CA THR A 269 10.94 9.66 -2.63
C THR A 269 11.44 10.70 -1.62
N ALA A 270 12.11 11.76 -2.07
CA ALA A 270 12.59 12.83 -1.20
C ALA A 270 11.41 13.54 -0.50
N GLN A 271 10.41 13.99 -1.27
CA GLN A 271 9.25 14.74 -0.75
C GLN A 271 8.39 13.83 0.14
N THR A 272 8.10 12.60 -0.33
CA THR A 272 7.27 11.65 0.43
C THR A 272 7.97 11.21 1.70
N GLY A 273 9.28 10.93 1.63
CA GLY A 273 10.09 10.60 2.80
C GLY A 273 10.10 11.75 3.81
N ALA A 274 10.33 12.98 3.35
CA ALA A 274 10.30 14.17 4.20
C ALA A 274 8.93 14.37 4.86
N ALA A 275 7.84 14.23 4.09
CA ALA A 275 6.47 14.30 4.60
C ALA A 275 6.17 13.19 5.61
N LEU A 276 6.65 11.96 5.38
CA LEU A 276 6.44 10.81 6.25
C LEU A 276 7.09 11.00 7.63
N ILE A 277 8.36 11.45 7.66
CA ILE A 277 9.11 11.59 8.93
C ILE A 277 9.03 12.99 9.53
N GLY A 278 8.39 13.95 8.88
CA GLY A 278 8.19 15.32 9.39
C GLY A 278 9.46 16.16 9.39
N VAL A 279 10.18 16.18 8.28
CA VAL A 279 11.40 17.00 8.05
C VAL A 279 11.26 17.79 6.75
N GLU A 280 12.18 18.74 6.53
CA GLU A 280 12.20 19.54 5.30
C GLU A 280 12.87 18.80 4.14
N HIS A 281 13.87 17.96 4.45
CA HIS A 281 14.67 17.29 3.43
C HIS A 281 15.10 15.88 3.83
N VAL A 282 15.14 14.98 2.82
CA VAL A 282 15.69 13.62 2.91
C VAL A 282 16.63 13.43 1.73
N GLU A 283 17.86 13.00 2.01
CA GLU A 283 18.83 12.63 0.97
C GLU A 283 18.43 11.31 0.32
N VAL A 284 18.47 11.22 -1.01
CA VAL A 284 18.01 10.02 -1.72
C VAL A 284 19.14 9.36 -2.50
N VAL A 285 19.23 8.04 -2.37
CA VAL A 285 20.05 7.16 -3.19
C VAL A 285 19.12 6.35 -4.08
N ASP A 286 19.00 6.70 -5.36
CA ASP A 286 18.09 6.10 -6.35
C ASP A 286 18.82 5.28 -7.42
N GLU A 287 20.13 5.41 -7.50
CA GLU A 287 20.96 4.66 -8.42
C GLU A 287 21.08 3.21 -7.96
N ASN A 288 20.55 2.28 -8.75
CA ASN A 288 20.67 0.86 -8.45
C ASN A 288 21.95 0.27 -9.05
N SER A 289 22.91 -0.08 -8.21
CA SER A 289 24.20 -0.69 -8.58
C SER A 289 24.25 -2.22 -8.37
N SER A 290 23.12 -2.87 -8.06
CA SER A 290 23.06 -4.33 -7.95
C SER A 290 23.13 -5.02 -9.31
N PRO A 291 23.60 -6.27 -9.38
CA PRO A 291 23.52 -7.08 -10.58
C PRO A 291 22.03 -7.35 -10.92
N GLN A 292 21.71 -7.39 -12.19
CA GLN A 292 20.38 -7.76 -12.65
C GLN A 292 20.50 -8.84 -13.72
N PRO A 293 19.81 -9.98 -13.58
CA PRO A 293 19.81 -11.02 -14.61
C PRO A 293 19.04 -10.55 -15.85
N ALA A 294 19.38 -11.15 -17.00
CA ALA A 294 18.60 -10.95 -18.21
C ALA A 294 17.15 -11.42 -18.00
N ARG A 295 16.20 -10.65 -18.51
CA ARG A 295 14.77 -10.92 -18.30
C ARG A 295 13.96 -10.51 -19.52
N ASP A 296 12.98 -11.34 -19.87
CA ASP A 296 11.97 -11.01 -20.86
C ASP A 296 10.65 -10.75 -20.17
N VAL A 297 10.04 -9.61 -20.48
CA VAL A 297 8.73 -9.21 -19.92
C VAL A 297 7.72 -9.20 -21.06
N VAL A 298 6.71 -10.04 -20.93
CA VAL A 298 5.69 -10.28 -21.95
C VAL A 298 4.36 -9.69 -21.50
N LEU A 299 3.72 -8.92 -22.36
CA LEU A 299 2.35 -8.46 -22.18
C LEU A 299 1.42 -9.43 -22.92
N TRP A 300 0.43 -9.94 -22.21
CA TRP A 300 -0.42 -11.04 -22.64
C TRP A 300 -1.89 -10.63 -22.59
N GLN A 301 -2.60 -10.84 -23.71
CA GLN A 301 -4.04 -10.64 -23.82
C GLN A 301 -4.73 -12.01 -23.73
N PRO A 302 -5.46 -12.33 -22.64
CA PRO A 302 -6.20 -13.60 -22.53
C PRO A 302 -7.26 -13.76 -23.62
N GLU A 303 -7.42 -14.97 -24.09
CA GLU A 303 -8.50 -15.36 -25.05
C GLU A 303 -9.72 -15.92 -24.32
N GLN A 304 -9.48 -16.58 -23.18
CA GLN A 304 -10.50 -17.12 -22.29
C GLN A 304 -10.60 -16.27 -21.02
N SER A 305 -11.19 -16.83 -19.97
CA SER A 305 -11.13 -16.15 -18.67
C SER A 305 -9.68 -16.06 -18.19
N LEU A 306 -9.35 -14.98 -17.50
CA LEU A 306 -8.01 -14.76 -16.96
C LEU A 306 -7.51 -15.96 -16.14
N SER A 307 -8.40 -16.60 -15.38
CA SER A 307 -8.08 -17.74 -14.53
C SER A 307 -7.77 -19.00 -15.32
N GLU A 308 -8.49 -19.25 -16.41
CA GLU A 308 -8.26 -20.39 -17.30
C GLU A 308 -6.95 -20.25 -18.06
N ASP A 309 -6.70 -19.07 -18.64
CA ASP A 309 -5.44 -18.79 -19.34
C ASP A 309 -4.23 -18.85 -18.41
N ALA A 310 -4.37 -18.32 -17.19
CA ALA A 310 -3.31 -18.39 -16.18
C ALA A 310 -3.00 -19.85 -15.77
N ALA A 311 -4.04 -20.67 -15.54
CA ALA A 311 -3.88 -22.07 -15.19
C ALA A 311 -3.20 -22.85 -16.35
N ALA A 312 -3.64 -22.64 -17.58
CA ALA A 312 -3.08 -23.29 -18.76
C ALA A 312 -1.61 -22.89 -19.01
N LEU A 313 -1.27 -21.61 -18.82
CA LEU A 313 0.12 -21.14 -18.97
C LEU A 313 1.02 -21.73 -17.89
N VAL A 314 0.58 -21.71 -16.62
CA VAL A 314 1.34 -22.29 -15.49
C VAL A 314 1.58 -23.78 -15.73
N ALA A 315 0.58 -24.56 -16.12
CA ALA A 315 0.73 -25.98 -16.38
C ALA A 315 1.77 -26.25 -17.47
N ARG A 316 1.73 -25.51 -18.59
CA ARG A 316 2.72 -25.61 -19.66
C ARG A 316 4.13 -25.26 -19.22
N LEU A 317 4.30 -24.23 -18.38
CA LEU A 317 5.61 -23.86 -17.84
C LEU A 317 6.15 -24.94 -16.90
N VAL A 318 5.32 -25.52 -16.05
CA VAL A 318 5.68 -26.64 -15.18
C VAL A 318 6.08 -27.88 -15.99
N ASP A 319 5.34 -28.21 -17.05
CA ASP A 319 5.67 -29.31 -17.95
C ASP A 319 7.00 -29.13 -18.69
N GLN A 320 7.47 -27.90 -18.84
CA GLN A 320 8.82 -27.59 -19.34
C GLN A 320 9.89 -27.61 -18.24
N GLY A 321 9.54 -27.91 -16.99
CA GLY A 321 10.46 -27.92 -15.86
C GLY A 321 10.79 -26.54 -15.30
N CYS A 322 10.01 -25.49 -15.65
CA CYS A 322 10.19 -24.14 -15.13
C CYS A 322 9.63 -24.02 -13.71
N GLN A 323 10.44 -23.55 -12.77
CA GLN A 323 9.92 -23.11 -11.47
C GLN A 323 9.17 -21.80 -11.63
N THR A 324 7.88 -21.80 -11.26
CA THR A 324 6.96 -20.72 -11.61
C THR A 324 6.23 -20.16 -10.38
N ILE A 325 6.10 -18.82 -10.30
CA ILE A 325 5.13 -18.17 -9.41
C ILE A 325 4.06 -17.51 -10.27
N CYS A 326 2.78 -17.72 -9.91
CA CYS A 326 1.66 -17.01 -10.50
C CYS A 326 1.00 -16.12 -9.44
N PHE A 327 1.02 -14.81 -9.65
CA PHE A 327 0.34 -13.86 -8.77
C PHE A 327 -1.10 -13.65 -9.23
N VAL A 328 -2.03 -13.75 -8.29
CA VAL A 328 -3.47 -13.52 -8.50
C VAL A 328 -4.03 -12.59 -7.42
N GLN A 329 -5.20 -11.98 -7.65
CA GLN A 329 -5.71 -10.94 -6.76
C GLN A 329 -6.45 -11.42 -5.52
N SER A 330 -7.11 -12.57 -5.58
CA SER A 330 -7.92 -13.05 -4.47
C SER A 330 -7.51 -14.46 -4.01
N ARG A 331 -7.83 -14.76 -2.76
CA ARG A 331 -7.55 -16.06 -2.15
C ARG A 331 -8.31 -17.18 -2.86
N THR A 332 -9.57 -16.92 -3.22
CA THR A 332 -10.41 -17.88 -3.95
C THR A 332 -9.82 -18.15 -5.33
N VAL A 333 -9.41 -17.12 -6.06
CA VAL A 333 -8.79 -17.29 -7.39
C VAL A 333 -7.48 -18.08 -7.27
N ALA A 334 -6.71 -17.90 -6.19
CA ALA A 334 -5.47 -18.66 -5.99
C ALA A 334 -5.74 -20.18 -5.89
N GLU A 335 -6.76 -20.57 -5.15
CA GLU A 335 -7.15 -21.99 -5.03
C GLU A 335 -7.68 -22.56 -6.36
N VAL A 336 -8.58 -21.80 -7.01
CA VAL A 336 -9.18 -22.24 -8.29
C VAL A 336 -8.11 -22.42 -9.38
N VAL A 337 -7.24 -21.44 -9.54
CA VAL A 337 -6.16 -21.49 -10.54
C VAL A 337 -5.17 -22.62 -10.21
N ALA A 338 -4.86 -22.86 -8.93
CA ALA A 338 -3.97 -23.94 -8.52
C ALA A 338 -4.55 -25.33 -8.87
N VAL A 339 -5.84 -25.55 -8.58
CA VAL A 339 -6.53 -26.82 -8.92
C VAL A 339 -6.57 -27.01 -10.44
N HIS A 340 -7.02 -26.00 -11.18
CA HIS A 340 -7.11 -26.08 -12.65
C HIS A 340 -5.73 -26.26 -13.32
N ALA A 341 -4.69 -25.63 -12.79
CA ALA A 341 -3.33 -25.82 -13.31
C ALA A 341 -2.82 -27.23 -12.99
N GLN A 342 -3.03 -27.74 -11.76
CA GLN A 342 -2.63 -29.08 -11.37
C GLN A 342 -3.29 -30.15 -12.24
N ASP A 343 -4.59 -30.00 -12.57
CA ASP A 343 -5.34 -30.92 -13.41
C ASP A 343 -4.80 -30.97 -14.86
N GLN A 344 -4.16 -29.88 -15.31
CA GLN A 344 -3.60 -29.76 -16.66
C GLN A 344 -2.12 -30.17 -16.76
N VAL A 345 -1.41 -30.32 -15.63
CA VAL A 345 0.00 -30.74 -15.62
C VAL A 345 0.12 -32.21 -16.05
N THR A 346 0.96 -32.49 -17.06
CA THR A 346 1.13 -33.82 -17.61
C THR A 346 2.41 -34.55 -17.17
N THR A 347 3.40 -33.83 -16.65
CA THR A 347 4.72 -34.36 -16.24
C THR A 347 4.80 -34.82 -14.80
N GLY A 348 3.70 -34.71 -14.04
CA GLY A 348 3.67 -35.02 -12.61
C GLY A 348 4.25 -33.92 -11.71
N GLY A 349 4.50 -32.72 -12.26
CA GLY A 349 4.89 -31.55 -11.49
C GLY A 349 3.82 -31.13 -10.49
N VAL A 350 4.21 -30.52 -9.39
CA VAL A 350 3.32 -30.11 -8.28
C VAL A 350 3.04 -28.63 -8.36
N VAL A 351 1.75 -28.26 -8.42
CA VAL A 351 1.24 -26.89 -8.34
C VAL A 351 0.48 -26.72 -7.01
N ALA A 352 0.76 -25.69 -6.24
CA ALA A 352 0.13 -25.42 -4.97
C ALA A 352 -0.37 -23.98 -4.87
N ALA A 353 -1.44 -23.74 -4.10
CA ALA A 353 -1.85 -22.40 -3.71
C ALA A 353 -1.00 -21.92 -2.52
N TYR A 354 -0.77 -20.58 -2.45
CA TYR A 354 -0.12 -19.92 -1.32
C TYR A 354 -0.87 -18.62 -0.99
N ARG A 355 -1.45 -18.57 0.20
CA ARG A 355 -2.22 -17.39 0.60
C ARG A 355 -2.12 -17.10 2.10
N SER A 356 -2.46 -15.88 2.47
CA SER A 356 -2.68 -15.51 3.86
C SER A 356 -3.89 -16.30 4.42
N GLY A 357 -3.72 -16.91 5.58
CA GLY A 357 -4.74 -17.77 6.20
C GLY A 357 -4.33 -19.23 6.33
N TYR A 358 -3.27 -19.66 5.63
CA TYR A 358 -2.63 -20.94 5.93
C TYR A 358 -1.88 -20.89 7.25
N LEU A 359 -1.78 -22.03 7.93
CA LEU A 359 -1.00 -22.15 9.15
C LEU A 359 0.47 -21.79 8.89
N PRO A 360 1.18 -21.21 9.86
CA PRO A 360 2.59 -20.85 9.68
C PRO A 360 3.47 -22.04 9.28
N GLN A 361 3.14 -23.25 9.72
CA GLN A 361 3.88 -24.45 9.35
C GLN A 361 3.64 -24.83 7.88
N GLU A 362 2.40 -24.81 7.42
CA GLU A 362 2.03 -25.11 6.04
C GLU A 362 2.74 -24.16 5.05
N ARG A 363 2.81 -22.88 5.40
CA ARG A 363 3.54 -21.89 4.58
C ARG A 363 5.02 -22.21 4.49
N ARG A 364 5.67 -22.54 5.62
CA ARG A 364 7.09 -22.94 5.64
C ARG A 364 7.34 -24.21 4.83
N ASP A 365 6.43 -25.17 4.86
CA ASP A 365 6.55 -26.43 4.11
C ASP A 365 6.43 -26.18 2.60
N LEU A 366 5.55 -25.26 2.17
CA LEU A 366 5.43 -24.83 0.78
C LEU A 366 6.68 -24.07 0.32
N GLU A 367 7.18 -23.16 1.14
CA GLU A 367 8.41 -22.39 0.86
C GLU A 367 9.62 -23.32 0.71
N ALA A 368 9.81 -24.25 1.63
CA ALA A 368 10.85 -25.27 1.55
C ALA A 368 10.64 -26.23 0.36
N GLY A 369 9.37 -26.55 0.04
CA GLY A 369 9.00 -27.33 -1.14
C GLY A 369 9.40 -26.65 -2.44
N LEU A 370 9.15 -25.36 -2.56
CA LEU A 370 9.52 -24.55 -3.73
C LEU A 370 11.04 -24.38 -3.85
N GLN A 371 11.75 -24.11 -2.74
CA GLN A 371 13.22 -24.01 -2.73
C GLN A 371 13.91 -25.32 -3.10
N SER A 372 13.38 -26.45 -2.65
CA SER A 372 13.92 -27.78 -2.98
C SER A 372 13.49 -28.34 -4.34
N GLY A 373 12.58 -27.68 -5.03
CA GLY A 373 12.02 -28.14 -6.30
C GLY A 373 10.97 -29.25 -6.17
N ARG A 374 10.51 -29.59 -4.97
CA ARG A 374 9.38 -30.53 -4.76
C ARG A 374 8.05 -29.93 -5.21
N VAL A 375 7.90 -28.62 -5.08
CA VAL A 375 6.81 -27.83 -5.63
C VAL A 375 7.37 -27.08 -6.82
N ASN A 376 6.75 -27.25 -7.98
CA ASN A 376 7.21 -26.66 -9.25
C ASN A 376 6.57 -25.31 -9.51
N ALA A 377 5.31 -25.12 -9.08
CA ALA A 377 4.66 -23.82 -9.18
C ALA A 377 3.84 -23.48 -7.93
N VAL A 378 3.75 -22.19 -7.67
CA VAL A 378 2.91 -21.65 -6.60
C VAL A 378 2.01 -20.54 -7.16
N ILE A 379 0.70 -20.69 -6.93
CA ILE A 379 -0.29 -19.65 -7.21
C ILE A 379 -0.51 -18.83 -5.94
N ALA A 380 -0.11 -17.58 -5.96
CA ALA A 380 -0.04 -16.75 -4.78
C ALA A 380 -0.84 -15.46 -4.90
N THR A 381 -1.36 -14.98 -3.77
CA THR A 381 -1.77 -13.58 -3.66
C THR A 381 -0.53 -12.71 -3.37
N ASN A 382 -0.73 -11.43 -3.09
CA ASN A 382 0.33 -10.52 -2.63
C ASN A 382 1.09 -11.00 -1.35
N ALA A 383 0.70 -12.14 -0.76
CA ALA A 383 1.39 -12.72 0.38
C ALA A 383 2.85 -13.15 0.09
N LEU A 384 3.17 -13.48 -1.17
CA LEU A 384 4.54 -13.76 -1.64
C LEU A 384 5.25 -12.54 -2.24
N GLU A 385 4.63 -11.38 -2.24
CA GLU A 385 5.24 -10.14 -2.70
C GLU A 385 6.35 -9.66 -1.76
N LEU A 386 6.17 -9.87 -0.43
CA LEU A 386 7.06 -9.37 0.63
C LEU A 386 7.39 -10.42 1.68
N GLY A 387 8.59 -10.31 2.26
CA GLY A 387 8.98 -11.02 3.48
C GLY A 387 9.19 -12.52 3.35
N VAL A 388 9.36 -13.03 2.13
CA VAL A 388 9.69 -14.44 1.90
C VAL A 388 10.87 -14.49 0.94
N ASP A 389 11.91 -15.23 1.31
CA ASP A 389 13.11 -15.43 0.49
C ASP A 389 12.86 -16.48 -0.60
N ILE A 390 11.91 -16.17 -1.47
CA ILE A 390 11.65 -16.91 -2.69
C ILE A 390 12.02 -16.01 -3.87
N SER A 391 13.23 -16.17 -4.32
CA SER A 391 13.78 -15.50 -5.51
C SER A 391 14.36 -16.53 -6.46
N GLY A 392 14.65 -16.13 -7.68
CA GLY A 392 15.30 -16.99 -8.64
C GLY A 392 14.38 -17.97 -9.37
N MET A 393 13.11 -17.58 -9.57
CA MET A 393 12.18 -18.34 -10.40
C MET A 393 12.53 -18.25 -11.88
N ASP A 394 12.26 -19.32 -12.62
CA ASP A 394 12.46 -19.34 -14.07
C ASP A 394 11.36 -18.51 -14.76
N ALA A 395 10.13 -18.54 -14.23
CA ALA A 395 9.02 -17.77 -14.74
C ALA A 395 8.16 -17.13 -13.62
N VAL A 396 7.62 -15.94 -13.91
CA VAL A 396 6.61 -15.28 -13.09
C VAL A 396 5.42 -14.89 -13.96
N VAL A 397 4.23 -15.34 -13.60
CA VAL A 397 2.97 -14.97 -14.23
C VAL A 397 2.24 -14.00 -13.30
N ILE A 398 1.79 -12.87 -13.82
CA ILE A 398 1.03 -11.85 -13.08
C ILE A 398 -0.35 -11.76 -13.72
N ALA A 399 -1.33 -12.43 -13.10
CA ALA A 399 -2.70 -12.49 -13.59
C ALA A 399 -3.47 -11.22 -13.18
N GLY A 400 -3.34 -10.22 -14.02
CA GLY A 400 -3.86 -8.86 -13.85
C GLY A 400 -2.83 -7.90 -13.27
N TYR A 401 -2.82 -6.68 -13.81
CA TYR A 401 -1.93 -5.63 -13.32
C TYR A 401 -2.18 -5.35 -11.83
N PRO A 402 -1.14 -5.31 -10.98
CA PRO A 402 -1.31 -5.21 -9.52
C PRO A 402 -1.69 -3.81 -9.03
N GLY A 403 -2.11 -2.93 -9.94
CA GLY A 403 -2.55 -1.58 -9.63
C GLY A 403 -1.43 -0.54 -9.48
N ARG A 404 -0.16 -0.96 -9.53
CA ARG A 404 1.03 -0.11 -9.40
C ARG A 404 2.23 -0.70 -10.12
N LEU A 405 3.05 0.15 -10.75
CA LEU A 405 4.31 -0.27 -11.37
C LEU A 405 5.31 -0.79 -10.33
N SER A 406 5.35 -0.18 -9.14
CA SER A 406 6.19 -0.66 -8.04
C SER A 406 5.86 -2.09 -7.63
N ALA A 407 4.57 -2.44 -7.49
CA ALA A 407 4.14 -3.80 -7.19
C ALA A 407 4.40 -4.75 -8.37
N PHE A 408 4.16 -4.30 -9.60
CA PHE A 408 4.49 -5.06 -10.80
C PHE A 408 5.99 -5.43 -10.82
N TRP A 409 6.88 -4.46 -10.63
CA TRP A 409 8.31 -4.73 -10.61
C TRP A 409 8.77 -5.52 -9.37
N GLN A 410 8.05 -5.45 -8.24
CA GLN A 410 8.29 -6.31 -7.07
C GLN A 410 7.96 -7.78 -7.38
N GLN A 411 6.82 -8.03 -7.99
CA GLN A 411 6.40 -9.37 -8.40
C GLN A 411 7.32 -9.89 -9.51
N ALA A 412 7.58 -9.10 -10.55
CA ALA A 412 8.52 -9.41 -11.63
C ALA A 412 9.94 -9.68 -11.11
N GLY A 413 10.34 -9.01 -10.02
CA GLY A 413 11.63 -9.20 -9.35
C GLY A 413 11.84 -10.58 -8.75
N ARG A 414 10.80 -11.40 -8.59
CA ARG A 414 10.91 -12.79 -8.16
C ARG A 414 11.47 -13.71 -9.26
N ALA A 415 11.40 -13.28 -10.53
CA ALA A 415 12.04 -13.96 -11.64
C ALA A 415 13.53 -13.61 -11.74
N GLY A 416 14.36 -14.59 -12.06
CA GLY A 416 15.78 -14.45 -12.36
C GLY A 416 16.70 -15.15 -11.36
N ARG A 417 17.36 -16.21 -11.83
CA ARG A 417 18.50 -16.85 -11.18
C ARG A 417 19.80 -16.31 -11.77
N SER A 418 20.88 -16.31 -10.97
CA SER A 418 22.21 -15.94 -11.47
C SER A 418 22.56 -16.72 -12.74
N GLY A 419 22.87 -16.01 -13.83
CA GLY A 419 23.34 -16.58 -15.07
C GLY A 419 22.29 -17.26 -15.95
N ARG A 420 20.98 -17.06 -15.69
CA ARG A 420 19.91 -17.56 -16.56
C ARG A 420 18.89 -16.47 -16.87
N ARG A 421 18.45 -16.41 -18.13
CA ARG A 421 17.35 -15.55 -18.56
C ARG A 421 16.03 -16.05 -17.96
N SER A 422 15.19 -15.15 -17.49
CA SER A 422 13.89 -15.47 -16.90
C SER A 422 12.75 -14.80 -17.65
N THR A 423 11.54 -15.33 -17.51
CA THR A 423 10.36 -14.83 -18.20
C THR A 423 9.34 -14.28 -17.18
N VAL A 424 8.81 -13.09 -17.46
CA VAL A 424 7.70 -12.48 -16.71
C VAL A 424 6.54 -12.27 -17.67
N VAL A 425 5.34 -12.71 -17.31
CA VAL A 425 4.13 -12.53 -18.11
C VAL A 425 3.13 -11.70 -17.34
N LEU A 426 2.73 -10.55 -17.88
CA LEU A 426 1.61 -9.76 -17.39
C LEU A 426 0.38 -10.06 -18.25
N MET A 427 -0.63 -10.69 -17.66
CA MET A 427 -1.91 -10.99 -18.30
C MET A 427 -2.91 -9.89 -18.01
N ALA A 428 -3.53 -9.30 -19.03
CA ALA A 428 -4.48 -8.22 -18.88
C ALA A 428 -5.86 -8.71 -18.39
N ARG A 429 -6.43 -8.06 -17.40
CA ARG A 429 -7.84 -8.22 -17.01
C ARG A 429 -8.77 -7.45 -17.92
N GLU A 430 -10.04 -7.80 -17.88
CA GLU A 430 -11.11 -7.01 -18.50
C GLU A 430 -11.45 -5.79 -17.61
N ASN A 431 -10.55 -4.80 -17.58
CA ASN A 431 -10.78 -3.51 -16.95
C ASN A 431 -10.09 -2.39 -17.75
N PRO A 432 -10.46 -1.12 -17.56
CA PRO A 432 -9.93 -0.02 -18.38
C PRO A 432 -8.41 0.07 -18.32
N LEU A 433 -7.83 -0.02 -17.14
CA LEU A 433 -6.40 0.18 -16.90
C LEU A 433 -5.54 -0.93 -17.52
N ASP A 434 -5.84 -2.21 -17.24
CA ASP A 434 -5.05 -3.34 -17.75
C ASP A 434 -5.08 -3.35 -19.28
N GLN A 435 -6.25 -3.13 -19.90
CA GLN A 435 -6.43 -3.09 -21.34
C GLN A 435 -5.65 -1.94 -21.98
N TYR A 436 -5.62 -0.77 -21.33
CA TYR A 436 -4.87 0.38 -21.80
C TYR A 436 -3.36 0.12 -21.71
N LEU A 437 -2.87 -0.41 -20.60
CA LEU A 437 -1.45 -0.70 -20.38
C LEU A 437 -0.88 -1.73 -21.36
N VAL A 438 -1.67 -2.74 -21.73
CA VAL A 438 -1.22 -3.76 -22.69
C VAL A 438 -1.14 -3.17 -24.12
N GLN A 439 -2.00 -2.20 -24.45
CA GLN A 439 -1.98 -1.50 -25.74
C GLN A 439 -0.92 -0.38 -25.79
N HIS A 440 -0.47 0.12 -24.62
CA HIS A 440 0.54 1.16 -24.47
C HIS A 440 1.74 0.69 -23.66
N PRO A 441 2.57 -0.23 -24.19
CA PRO A 441 3.70 -0.83 -23.47
C PRO A 441 4.69 0.18 -22.89
N GLU A 442 4.87 1.32 -23.56
CA GLU A 442 5.76 2.40 -23.12
C GLU A 442 5.43 2.92 -21.71
N LEU A 443 4.16 2.83 -21.28
CA LEU A 443 3.73 3.23 -19.95
C LEU A 443 4.25 2.30 -18.85
N ILE A 444 4.55 1.04 -19.18
CA ILE A 444 5.13 0.07 -18.25
C ILE A 444 6.66 0.14 -18.27
N PHE A 445 7.25 0.29 -19.47
CA PHE A 445 8.67 0.08 -19.67
C PHE A 445 9.51 1.36 -19.70
N SER A 446 8.92 2.50 -20.08
CA SER A 446 9.62 3.78 -20.26
C SER A 446 9.18 4.84 -19.25
N SER A 447 8.03 4.66 -18.58
CA SER A 447 7.55 5.62 -17.60
C SER A 447 8.34 5.54 -16.30
N SER A 448 8.56 6.70 -15.69
CA SER A 448 9.02 6.78 -14.31
C SER A 448 7.96 6.18 -13.39
N VAL A 449 8.39 5.49 -12.34
CA VAL A 449 7.48 4.89 -11.35
C VAL A 449 6.63 5.97 -10.69
N GLU A 450 5.43 5.59 -10.29
CA GLU A 450 4.37 6.49 -9.80
C GLU A 450 4.81 7.35 -8.61
N THR A 451 4.17 8.51 -8.52
CA THR A 451 4.31 9.43 -7.38
C THR A 451 3.50 8.91 -6.19
N THR A 452 4.13 8.69 -5.06
CA THR A 452 3.41 8.31 -3.83
C THR A 452 2.61 9.49 -3.29
N VAL A 453 1.34 9.27 -2.99
CA VAL A 453 0.46 10.28 -2.38
C VAL A 453 0.42 10.09 -0.86
N LEU A 454 0.72 11.17 -0.14
CA LEU A 454 0.74 11.21 1.32
C LEU A 454 0.23 12.57 1.82
N HIS A 455 -0.85 12.57 2.62
CA HIS A 455 -1.45 13.77 3.18
C HIS A 455 -1.47 13.72 4.72
N PRO A 456 -0.32 13.88 5.40
CA PRO A 456 -0.21 13.75 6.85
C PRO A 456 -0.91 14.88 7.62
N ASN A 457 -1.16 16.02 6.98
CA ASN A 457 -1.79 17.20 7.59
C ASN A 457 -3.32 17.19 7.53
N ASN A 458 -3.93 16.09 7.08
CA ASN A 458 -5.38 15.92 7.13
C ASN A 458 -5.86 16.09 8.58
N PRO A 459 -6.77 17.05 8.88
CA PRO A 459 -7.23 17.32 10.25
C PRO A 459 -7.90 16.11 10.91
N TYR A 460 -8.56 15.24 10.15
CA TYR A 460 -9.21 14.02 10.65
C TYR A 460 -8.19 12.95 11.08
N VAL A 461 -6.97 12.98 10.52
CA VAL A 461 -5.85 12.15 10.97
C VAL A 461 -5.05 12.84 12.06
N MET A 462 -4.65 14.09 11.82
CA MET A 462 -3.77 14.84 12.72
C MET A 462 -4.41 15.10 14.08
N GLY A 463 -5.72 15.44 14.14
CA GLY A 463 -6.42 15.79 15.36
C GLY A 463 -6.37 14.69 16.43
N PRO A 464 -6.83 13.45 16.14
CA PRO A 464 -6.72 12.33 17.08
C PRO A 464 -5.28 12.05 17.53
N HIS A 465 -4.30 12.15 16.62
CA HIS A 465 -2.90 11.96 16.99
C HIS A 465 -2.34 13.08 17.87
N LEU A 466 -2.77 14.33 17.70
CA LEU A 466 -2.43 15.43 18.61
C LEU A 466 -3.05 15.23 20.01
N ALA A 467 -4.27 14.70 20.06
CA ALA A 467 -4.89 14.31 21.33
C ALA A 467 -4.06 13.22 22.04
N ALA A 468 -3.61 12.19 21.30
CA ALA A 468 -2.71 11.16 21.84
C ALA A 468 -1.35 11.74 22.27
N ALA A 469 -0.77 12.63 21.47
CA ALA A 469 0.48 13.32 21.80
C ALA A 469 0.35 14.18 23.06
N ALA A 470 -0.80 14.85 23.24
CA ALA A 470 -1.09 15.65 24.45
C ALA A 470 -1.28 14.79 25.71
N GLN A 471 -1.75 13.54 25.55
CA GLN A 471 -1.83 12.56 26.63
C GLN A 471 -0.46 12.01 27.01
N GLU A 472 0.42 11.76 26.02
CA GLU A 472 1.80 11.32 26.25
C GLU A 472 2.62 12.39 26.96
N ALA A 473 2.58 13.62 26.46
CA ALA A 473 3.18 14.79 27.08
C ALA A 473 2.43 16.04 26.58
N PHE A 474 2.21 17.05 27.40
CA PHE A 474 1.53 18.29 27.01
C PHE A 474 2.11 18.85 25.69
N LEU A 475 1.25 19.37 24.80
CA LEU A 475 1.69 20.08 23.59
C LEU A 475 2.12 21.50 23.93
N GLN A 476 3.06 22.03 23.15
CA GLN A 476 3.62 23.36 23.30
C GLN A 476 3.98 23.96 21.94
N PRO A 477 4.16 25.29 21.80
CA PRO A 477 4.43 25.92 20.50
C PRO A 477 5.65 25.35 19.77
N ALA A 478 6.67 24.88 20.50
CA ALA A 478 7.86 24.26 19.92
C ALA A 478 7.55 22.95 19.16
N ASP A 479 6.39 22.33 19.37
CA ASP A 479 5.97 21.12 18.64
C ASP A 479 5.64 21.41 17.17
N GLU A 480 5.48 22.70 16.78
CA GLU A 480 5.33 23.11 15.38
C GLU A 480 6.52 22.63 14.51
N ALA A 481 7.73 22.59 15.07
CA ALA A 481 8.90 22.04 14.38
C ALA A 481 8.78 20.56 13.99
N VAL A 482 7.82 19.83 14.58
CA VAL A 482 7.57 18.40 14.31
C VAL A 482 6.31 18.20 13.48
N TYR A 483 5.23 18.95 13.82
CA TYR A 483 3.91 18.77 13.20
C TYR A 483 3.67 19.71 12.00
N GLY A 484 4.48 20.76 11.86
CA GLY A 484 4.37 21.74 10.78
C GLY A 484 3.31 22.82 11.02
N PRO A 485 3.09 23.70 10.03
CA PRO A 485 2.29 24.94 10.19
C PRO A 485 0.80 24.71 10.45
N SER A 486 0.28 23.51 10.14
CA SER A 486 -1.11 23.16 10.41
C SER A 486 -1.42 22.93 11.91
N LEU A 487 -0.38 22.83 12.75
CA LEU A 487 -0.53 22.53 14.19
C LEU A 487 -1.51 23.48 14.88
N ALA A 488 -1.28 24.79 14.80
CA ALA A 488 -2.06 25.80 15.50
C ALA A 488 -3.56 25.78 15.12
N GLN A 489 -3.87 25.49 13.84
CA GLN A 489 -5.24 25.39 13.37
C GLN A 489 -5.96 24.18 14.00
N VAL A 490 -5.30 23.02 14.01
CA VAL A 490 -5.86 21.76 14.55
C VAL A 490 -5.96 21.85 16.08
N GLU A 491 -4.97 22.40 16.78
CA GLU A 491 -5.02 22.67 18.22
C GLU A 491 -6.22 23.54 18.60
N SER A 492 -6.43 24.64 17.86
CA SER A 492 -7.58 25.53 18.08
C SER A 492 -8.92 24.81 17.90
N MET A 493 -9.02 23.90 16.94
CA MET A 493 -10.18 23.04 16.75
C MET A 493 -10.39 22.11 17.95
N LEU A 494 -9.36 21.41 18.40
CA LEU A 494 -9.42 20.48 19.53
C LEU A 494 -9.77 21.19 20.86
N VAL A 495 -9.31 22.42 21.05
CA VAL A 495 -9.67 23.24 22.21
C VAL A 495 -11.16 23.65 22.17
N ARG A 496 -11.66 24.09 20.99
CA ARG A 496 -13.09 24.40 20.80
C ARG A 496 -13.98 23.19 21.05
N GLN A 497 -13.55 21.99 20.61
CA GLN A 497 -14.24 20.72 20.84
C GLN A 497 -14.08 20.18 22.27
N LYS A 498 -13.36 20.90 23.16
CA LYS A 498 -13.08 20.50 24.54
C LYS A 498 -12.34 19.14 24.65
N VAL A 499 -11.64 18.74 23.60
CA VAL A 499 -10.74 17.56 23.59
C VAL A 499 -9.45 17.90 24.33
N LEU A 500 -8.92 19.10 24.09
CA LEU A 500 -7.75 19.64 24.77
C LEU A 500 -8.13 20.84 25.64
N ARG A 501 -7.37 21.07 26.71
CA ARG A 501 -7.47 22.22 27.60
C ARG A 501 -6.20 23.00 27.60
N GLN A 502 -6.29 24.30 27.35
CA GLN A 502 -5.16 25.23 27.39
C GLN A 502 -4.88 25.71 28.81
N ARG A 503 -3.59 25.71 29.19
CA ARG A 503 -3.07 26.36 30.42
C ARG A 503 -1.76 27.09 30.07
N GLY A 504 -1.82 28.41 29.97
CA GLY A 504 -0.73 29.18 29.39
C GLY A 504 -0.48 28.81 27.94
N GLU A 505 0.75 28.51 27.59
CA GLU A 505 1.13 28.06 26.24
C GLU A 505 1.03 26.54 26.05
N ARG A 506 0.54 25.79 27.02
CA ARG A 506 0.52 24.33 27.02
C ARG A 506 -0.89 23.81 26.84
N LEU A 507 -1.02 22.72 26.06
CA LEU A 507 -2.28 22.01 25.83
C LEU A 507 -2.22 20.63 26.48
N TYR A 508 -3.28 20.28 27.19
CA TYR A 508 -3.38 19.03 27.95
C TYR A 508 -4.59 18.22 27.52
N TRP A 509 -4.45 16.91 27.49
CA TRP A 509 -5.55 15.97 27.39
C TRP A 509 -6.49 16.08 28.58
N THR A 510 -7.80 15.99 28.35
CA THR A 510 -8.80 16.27 29.38
C THR A 510 -9.66 15.10 29.80
N ARG A 511 -9.62 14.01 29.08
CA ARG A 511 -10.48 12.85 29.27
C ARG A 511 -9.75 11.77 30.06
N LEU A 512 -10.50 10.78 30.63
CA LEU A 512 -9.97 9.66 31.39
C LEU A 512 -9.59 8.46 30.49
N ASP A 513 -10.20 8.39 29.32
CA ASP A 513 -9.95 7.35 28.30
C ASP A 513 -8.58 7.52 27.63
N ARG A 514 -8.15 6.50 26.95
CA ARG A 514 -6.89 6.52 26.20
C ARG A 514 -7.16 7.08 24.81
N ALA A 515 -6.58 8.22 24.48
CA ALA A 515 -6.74 8.86 23.17
C ALA A 515 -6.37 7.94 22.00
N VAL A 516 -5.40 7.04 22.18
CA VAL A 516 -4.96 6.10 21.14
C VAL A 516 -6.00 5.02 20.80
N ASP A 517 -6.96 4.75 21.69
CA ASP A 517 -7.95 3.69 21.44
C ASP A 517 -8.99 4.13 20.40
N ALA A 518 -9.17 5.44 20.22
CA ALA A 518 -10.02 6.00 19.16
C ALA A 518 -9.36 6.03 17.76
N ILE A 519 -8.12 5.57 17.63
CA ILE A 519 -7.36 5.63 16.38
C ILE A 519 -7.14 4.20 15.84
N ASP A 520 -7.64 3.95 14.64
CA ASP A 520 -7.21 2.83 13.81
C ASP A 520 -6.29 3.37 12.70
N LEU A 521 -5.09 2.79 12.56
CA LEU A 521 -4.13 3.26 11.57
C LEU A 521 -4.55 3.00 10.12
N ARG A 522 -5.53 2.13 9.89
CA ARG A 522 -5.98 1.71 8.54
C ARG A 522 -7.32 2.30 8.13
N SER A 523 -8.00 3.01 9.04
CA SER A 523 -9.28 3.66 8.76
C SER A 523 -9.31 5.11 9.26
N MET A 524 -10.21 5.91 8.70
CA MET A 524 -10.42 7.31 9.10
C MET A 524 -11.55 7.48 10.12
N GLY A 525 -12.22 6.42 10.48
CA GLY A 525 -13.40 6.44 11.34
C GLY A 525 -13.20 5.65 12.63
N GLY A 526 -13.90 6.03 13.68
CA GLY A 526 -13.90 5.45 15.02
C GLY A 526 -13.96 3.94 15.17
N HIS A 527 -14.72 3.44 16.12
CA HIS A 527 -14.88 2.01 16.33
C HIS A 527 -15.53 1.34 15.12
N GLY A 528 -14.95 0.23 14.64
CA GLY A 528 -15.61 -0.62 13.66
C GLY A 528 -16.93 -1.18 14.18
N VAL A 529 -17.74 -1.71 13.29
CA VAL A 529 -19.00 -2.40 13.62
C VAL A 529 -18.72 -3.87 13.89
N ASP A 530 -18.98 -4.32 15.09
CA ASP A 530 -18.85 -5.73 15.47
C ASP A 530 -19.98 -6.56 14.85
N VAL A 531 -19.62 -7.60 14.10
CA VAL A 531 -20.57 -8.57 13.56
C VAL A 531 -20.71 -9.69 14.58
N ILE A 532 -21.88 -9.79 15.22
CA ILE A 532 -22.10 -10.66 16.37
C ILE A 532 -23.09 -11.77 16.01
N ASP A 533 -22.70 -13.02 16.21
CA ASP A 533 -23.62 -14.15 16.10
C ASP A 533 -24.72 -14.03 17.15
N SER A 534 -25.96 -13.88 16.70
CA SER A 534 -27.14 -13.67 17.54
C SER A 534 -27.45 -14.86 18.47
N LEU A 535 -26.98 -16.06 18.10
CA LEU A 535 -27.22 -17.29 18.91
C LEU A 535 -26.20 -17.45 20.02
N THR A 536 -24.91 -17.12 19.72
CA THR A 536 -23.82 -17.43 20.68
C THR A 536 -23.28 -16.18 21.37
N GLY A 537 -23.61 -14.97 20.90
CA GLY A 537 -23.05 -13.70 21.37
C GLY A 537 -21.57 -13.51 21.00
N ARG A 538 -21.03 -14.36 20.14
CA ARG A 538 -19.62 -14.28 19.72
C ARG A 538 -19.45 -13.29 18.59
N VAL A 539 -18.39 -12.47 18.66
CA VAL A 539 -17.97 -11.64 17.53
C VAL A 539 -17.40 -12.53 16.44
N VAL A 540 -18.04 -12.51 15.27
CA VAL A 540 -17.65 -13.23 14.04
C VAL A 540 -16.60 -12.46 13.30
N GLY A 541 -16.77 -11.14 13.18
CA GLY A 541 -15.88 -10.25 12.47
C GLY A 541 -16.11 -8.80 12.83
N VAL A 542 -15.33 -7.89 12.22
CA VAL A 542 -15.49 -6.44 12.38
C VAL A 542 -15.52 -5.82 10.99
N VAL A 543 -16.44 -4.90 10.76
CA VAL A 543 -16.59 -4.15 9.51
C VAL A 543 -16.27 -2.68 9.80
N ASP A 544 -15.53 -2.05 8.87
CA ASP A 544 -15.26 -0.61 8.96
C ASP A 544 -16.56 0.19 8.99
N GLN A 545 -16.65 1.20 9.86
CA GLN A 545 -17.85 2.03 10.02
C GLN A 545 -18.31 2.65 8.69
N ALA A 546 -17.40 3.09 7.84
CA ALA A 546 -17.72 3.72 6.56
C ALA A 546 -18.29 2.72 5.53
N ALA A 547 -18.03 1.43 5.70
CA ALA A 547 -18.53 0.36 4.84
C ALA A 547 -19.76 -0.36 5.43
N ALA A 548 -20.07 -0.15 6.70
CA ALA A 548 -21.05 -0.95 7.45
C ALA A 548 -22.44 -0.93 6.81
N ASP A 549 -22.96 0.25 6.45
CA ASP A 549 -24.29 0.39 5.85
C ASP A 549 -24.46 -0.41 4.55
N ARG A 550 -23.36 -0.59 3.82
CA ARG A 550 -23.34 -1.33 2.55
C ARG A 550 -23.06 -2.83 2.75
N THR A 551 -22.46 -3.20 3.87
CA THR A 551 -21.95 -4.57 4.11
C THR A 551 -22.82 -5.35 5.07
N VAL A 552 -23.38 -4.68 6.11
CA VAL A 552 -24.11 -5.33 7.20
C VAL A 552 -25.48 -4.70 7.43
N HIS A 553 -26.11 -4.12 6.37
CA HIS A 553 -27.52 -3.71 6.43
C HIS A 553 -28.44 -4.90 6.74
N PRO A 554 -29.65 -4.68 7.28
CA PRO A 554 -30.60 -5.76 7.53
C PRO A 554 -30.88 -6.55 6.23
N GLY A 555 -30.83 -7.88 6.31
CA GLY A 555 -30.98 -8.80 5.18
C GLY A 555 -29.74 -8.96 4.29
N ALA A 556 -28.61 -8.32 4.60
CA ALA A 556 -27.35 -8.56 3.89
C ALA A 556 -26.80 -9.97 4.13
N VAL A 557 -26.18 -10.56 3.14
CA VAL A 557 -25.37 -11.78 3.30
C VAL A 557 -23.92 -11.39 3.51
N TYR A 558 -23.45 -11.53 4.74
CA TYR A 558 -22.07 -11.27 5.15
C TYR A 558 -21.23 -12.54 5.01
N LEU A 559 -20.16 -12.48 4.22
CA LEU A 559 -19.27 -13.63 4.01
C LEU A 559 -18.05 -13.53 4.94
N HIS A 560 -17.86 -14.53 5.82
CA HIS A 560 -16.71 -14.57 6.71
C HIS A 560 -16.09 -15.97 6.77
N GLN A 561 -14.80 -16.08 6.41
CA GLN A 561 -14.03 -17.34 6.38
C GLN A 561 -14.68 -18.48 5.57
N GLY A 562 -15.43 -18.16 4.52
CA GLY A 562 -16.16 -19.14 3.71
C GLY A 562 -17.57 -19.44 4.18
N ASP A 563 -17.94 -19.00 5.38
CA ASP A 563 -19.31 -19.12 5.92
C ASP A 563 -20.15 -17.91 5.54
N GLN A 564 -21.41 -18.17 5.21
CA GLN A 564 -22.41 -17.14 4.95
C GLN A 564 -23.19 -16.84 6.22
N TRP A 565 -23.37 -15.55 6.48
CA TRP A 565 -24.07 -15.02 7.63
C TRP A 565 -25.15 -14.05 7.16
N LEU A 566 -26.40 -14.31 7.49
CA LEU A 566 -27.50 -13.40 7.19
C LEU A 566 -27.62 -12.37 8.33
N VAL A 567 -27.70 -11.09 7.96
CA VAL A 567 -27.82 -9.99 8.92
C VAL A 567 -29.27 -9.83 9.32
N ASP A 568 -29.56 -10.06 10.60
CA ASP A 568 -30.90 -9.89 11.21
C ASP A 568 -31.18 -8.42 11.51
N GLU A 569 -30.21 -7.76 12.15
CA GLU A 569 -30.37 -6.41 12.65
C GLU A 569 -29.02 -5.66 12.58
N TYR A 570 -29.05 -4.40 12.20
CA TYR A 570 -27.92 -3.49 12.25
C TYR A 570 -28.24 -2.33 13.21
N ARG A 571 -27.39 -2.15 14.21
CA ARG A 571 -27.49 -1.14 15.26
C ARG A 571 -26.31 -0.18 15.20
N PRO A 572 -26.37 0.85 14.36
CA PRO A 572 -25.23 1.78 14.15
C PRO A 572 -24.82 2.52 15.43
N GLN A 573 -25.76 2.86 16.33
CA GLN A 573 -25.45 3.57 17.58
C GLN A 573 -24.72 2.66 18.59
N GLU A 574 -24.91 1.37 18.53
CA GLU A 574 -24.24 0.36 19.36
C GLU A 574 -22.97 -0.20 18.70
N HIS A 575 -22.66 0.25 17.47
CA HIS A 575 -21.58 -0.26 16.65
C HIS A 575 -21.60 -1.79 16.48
N CYS A 576 -22.77 -2.39 16.29
CA CYS A 576 -22.91 -3.82 16.08
C CYS A 576 -23.96 -4.19 15.05
N ALA A 577 -23.76 -5.35 14.42
CA ALA A 577 -24.71 -6.03 13.56
C ALA A 577 -24.94 -7.45 14.10
N LEU A 578 -26.19 -7.85 14.27
CA LEU A 578 -26.57 -9.21 14.69
C LEU A 578 -26.75 -10.08 13.46
N VAL A 579 -26.10 -11.25 13.45
CA VAL A 579 -26.15 -12.19 12.32
C VAL A 579 -26.43 -13.61 12.80
N HIS A 580 -26.98 -14.42 11.90
CA HIS A 580 -27.01 -15.87 12.09
C HIS A 580 -26.48 -16.59 10.86
N ARG A 581 -25.98 -17.82 11.05
CA ARG A 581 -25.43 -18.62 9.95
C ARG A 581 -26.60 -19.16 9.11
N ASP A 582 -26.57 -18.91 7.81
CA ASP A 582 -27.57 -19.38 6.84
C ASP A 582 -26.91 -19.59 5.48
N LEU A 583 -27.58 -20.38 4.62
CA LEU A 583 -27.19 -20.61 3.23
C LEU A 583 -28.38 -20.24 2.33
N PRO A 584 -28.66 -18.94 2.14
CA PRO A 584 -29.90 -18.49 1.50
C PRO A 584 -29.93 -18.73 -0.03
N GLY A 585 -28.81 -19.17 -0.62
CA GLY A 585 -28.68 -19.40 -2.08
C GLY A 585 -28.62 -18.13 -2.91
N PHE A 586 -28.49 -16.97 -2.26
CA PHE A 586 -28.29 -15.68 -2.91
C PHE A 586 -27.21 -14.87 -2.19
N TRP A 587 -26.63 -13.92 -2.92
CA TRP A 587 -25.84 -12.85 -2.34
C TRP A 587 -26.54 -11.50 -2.50
N THR A 588 -26.10 -10.49 -1.73
CA THR A 588 -26.76 -9.19 -1.69
C THR A 588 -25.87 -8.10 -2.28
N MET A 589 -26.46 -7.23 -3.10
CA MET A 589 -25.80 -6.07 -3.69
C MET A 589 -26.53 -4.79 -3.25
N PRO A 590 -25.90 -3.93 -2.40
CA PRO A 590 -26.55 -2.71 -1.93
C PRO A 590 -26.76 -1.71 -3.07
N GLN A 591 -27.92 -1.03 -3.05
CA GLN A 591 -28.25 0.09 -3.91
C GLN A 591 -28.17 1.38 -3.10
N SER A 592 -27.38 2.35 -3.55
CA SER A 592 -27.17 3.60 -2.84
C SER A 592 -27.30 4.80 -3.79
N ALA A 593 -27.83 5.88 -3.26
CA ALA A 593 -27.81 7.18 -3.91
C ALA A 593 -26.75 8.07 -3.25
N SER A 594 -26.08 8.86 -4.06
CA SER A 594 -25.11 9.84 -3.59
C SER A 594 -25.37 11.19 -4.24
N SER A 595 -25.19 12.26 -3.47
CA SER A 595 -25.22 13.63 -3.96
C SER A 595 -23.97 14.37 -3.50
N VAL A 596 -23.57 15.38 -4.25
CA VAL A 596 -22.37 16.16 -3.98
C VAL A 596 -22.70 17.65 -3.97
N ARG A 597 -22.03 18.38 -3.07
CA ARG A 597 -22.07 19.84 -2.99
C ARG A 597 -20.62 20.36 -2.90
N ILE A 598 -20.30 21.42 -3.63
CA ILE A 598 -18.99 22.07 -3.53
C ILE A 598 -19.01 22.98 -2.30
N VAL A 599 -18.14 22.68 -1.33
CA VAL A 599 -18.00 23.47 -0.09
C VAL A 599 -17.02 24.61 -0.29
N ARG A 600 -15.89 24.34 -0.97
CA ARG A 600 -14.85 25.31 -1.23
C ARG A 600 -14.06 24.91 -2.47
N GLU A 601 -13.82 25.84 -3.34
CA GLU A 601 -12.89 25.69 -4.44
C GLU A 601 -11.52 26.23 -4.04
N ASP A 602 -10.49 25.40 -4.19
CA ASP A 602 -9.11 25.75 -3.84
C ASP A 602 -8.31 26.21 -5.06
N ALA A 603 -8.57 25.63 -6.23
CA ALA A 603 -7.94 26.01 -7.49
C ALA A 603 -8.82 25.63 -8.69
N ARG A 604 -8.69 26.40 -9.79
CA ARG A 604 -9.27 26.05 -11.11
C ARG A 604 -8.36 26.50 -12.24
N HIS A 605 -8.50 25.84 -13.39
CA HIS A 605 -7.92 26.32 -14.65
C HIS A 605 -8.83 25.96 -15.85
N PRO A 606 -8.71 26.67 -16.99
CA PRO A 606 -9.44 26.33 -18.21
C PRO A 606 -9.09 24.91 -18.67
N PHE A 607 -10.08 24.19 -19.19
CA PHE A 607 -9.94 22.80 -19.61
C PHE A 607 -10.79 22.54 -20.86
N GLY A 608 -10.16 22.45 -22.03
CA GLY A 608 -10.89 22.38 -23.29
C GLY A 608 -11.89 23.55 -23.40
N PRO A 609 -13.17 23.29 -23.73
CA PRO A 609 -14.20 24.32 -23.76
C PRO A 609 -14.76 24.70 -22.38
N GLY A 610 -14.46 23.96 -21.34
CA GLY A 610 -14.91 24.18 -19.97
C GLY A 610 -13.79 24.51 -19.00
N TYR A 611 -13.86 24.01 -17.78
CA TYR A 611 -12.78 24.13 -16.79
C TYR A 611 -12.73 22.89 -15.88
N VAL A 612 -11.57 22.71 -15.26
CA VAL A 612 -11.37 21.76 -14.17
C VAL A 612 -11.03 22.51 -12.89
N ALA A 613 -11.54 22.04 -11.77
CA ALA A 613 -11.27 22.62 -10.46
C ALA A 613 -11.07 21.54 -9.40
N THR A 614 -10.47 21.94 -8.28
CA THR A 614 -10.26 21.07 -7.10
C THR A 614 -10.57 21.83 -5.83
N GLY A 615 -10.94 21.09 -4.78
CA GLY A 615 -11.24 21.68 -3.48
C GLY A 615 -11.95 20.70 -2.55
N GLN A 616 -12.71 21.26 -1.62
CA GLN A 616 -13.51 20.49 -0.68
C GLN A 616 -14.95 20.31 -1.17
N VAL A 617 -15.39 19.07 -1.15
CA VAL A 617 -16.76 18.67 -1.48
C VAL A 617 -17.43 17.98 -0.29
N GLU A 618 -18.73 18.17 -0.16
CA GLU A 618 -19.57 17.47 0.79
C GLU A 618 -20.38 16.42 0.05
N LEU A 619 -20.22 15.19 0.48
CA LEU A 619 -20.94 14.04 -0.07
C LEU A 619 -22.01 13.60 0.90
N THR A 620 -23.22 13.42 0.41
CA THR A 620 -24.29 12.76 1.14
C THR A 620 -24.61 11.45 0.45
N SER A 621 -24.52 10.33 1.17
CA SER A 621 -24.83 9.00 0.65
C SER A 621 -25.85 8.29 1.54
N GLN A 622 -26.71 7.49 0.91
CA GLN A 622 -27.74 6.71 1.59
C GLN A 622 -27.93 5.38 0.89
N VAL A 623 -27.98 4.30 1.65
CA VAL A 623 -28.38 2.98 1.13
C VAL A 623 -29.91 2.94 1.09
N LEU A 624 -30.45 2.84 -0.12
CA LEU A 624 -31.89 2.86 -0.39
C LEU A 624 -32.51 1.47 -0.42
N GLY A 625 -31.69 0.44 -0.62
CA GLY A 625 -32.16 -0.92 -0.76
C GLY A 625 -31.03 -1.87 -1.18
N TYR A 626 -31.38 -3.07 -1.54
CA TYR A 626 -30.43 -4.06 -2.08
C TYR A 626 -31.11 -5.00 -3.05
N LEU A 627 -30.31 -5.54 -3.99
CA LEU A 627 -30.71 -6.60 -4.89
C LEU A 627 -30.30 -7.94 -4.28
N ARG A 628 -31.20 -8.95 -4.34
CA ARG A 628 -30.83 -10.34 -4.13
C ARG A 628 -30.48 -10.97 -5.47
N ARG A 629 -29.32 -11.57 -5.55
CA ARG A 629 -28.83 -12.22 -6.76
C ARG A 629 -28.56 -13.69 -6.51
N ASP A 630 -28.98 -14.54 -7.44
CA ASP A 630 -28.71 -15.97 -7.41
C ASP A 630 -27.19 -16.24 -7.29
N GLU A 631 -26.80 -17.17 -6.41
CA GLU A 631 -25.39 -17.44 -6.15
C GLU A 631 -24.68 -18.12 -7.33
N VAL A 632 -25.40 -18.86 -8.17
CA VAL A 632 -24.85 -19.62 -9.29
C VAL A 632 -25.01 -18.86 -10.62
N THR A 633 -26.24 -18.39 -10.92
CA THR A 633 -26.57 -17.77 -12.20
C THR A 633 -26.32 -16.26 -12.21
N ASN A 634 -26.17 -15.65 -11.02
CA ASN A 634 -26.03 -14.21 -10.82
C ASN A 634 -27.26 -13.40 -11.30
N GLU A 635 -28.37 -14.06 -11.56
CA GLU A 635 -29.63 -13.41 -11.92
C GLU A 635 -30.22 -12.64 -10.72
N VAL A 636 -30.86 -11.52 -10.99
CA VAL A 636 -31.54 -10.73 -9.96
C VAL A 636 -32.87 -11.41 -9.61
N TRP A 637 -33.03 -11.83 -8.36
CA TRP A 637 -34.31 -12.36 -7.89
C TRP A 637 -35.33 -11.25 -7.64
N ASP A 638 -34.92 -10.26 -6.84
CA ASP A 638 -35.76 -9.09 -6.52
C ASP A 638 -34.92 -7.92 -5.99
N SER A 639 -35.64 -6.80 -5.70
CA SER A 639 -35.06 -5.60 -5.08
C SER A 639 -35.84 -5.29 -3.81
N ILE A 640 -35.13 -5.14 -2.70
CA ILE A 640 -35.73 -4.85 -1.39
C ILE A 640 -35.35 -3.43 -0.98
N ALA A 641 -36.34 -2.61 -0.69
CA ALA A 641 -36.14 -1.26 -0.19
C ALA A 641 -35.73 -1.28 1.29
N LEU A 642 -34.81 -0.38 1.66
CA LEU A 642 -34.37 -0.15 3.02
C LEU A 642 -34.65 1.30 3.44
N THR A 643 -34.89 1.47 4.73
CA THR A 643 -34.95 2.80 5.35
C THR A 643 -33.72 2.95 6.24
N MET A 644 -32.65 3.52 5.68
CA MET A 644 -31.41 3.76 6.39
C MET A 644 -31.11 5.26 6.45
N ASP A 645 -30.36 5.67 7.46
CA ASP A 645 -29.96 7.08 7.60
C ASP A 645 -29.01 7.49 6.47
N SER A 646 -29.04 8.76 6.11
CA SER A 646 -28.06 9.35 5.20
C SER A 646 -26.79 9.74 5.96
N HIS A 647 -25.64 9.50 5.35
CA HIS A 647 -24.35 9.90 5.88
C HIS A 647 -23.72 10.99 5.05
N THR A 648 -23.24 12.02 5.72
CA THR A 648 -22.57 13.16 5.08
C THR A 648 -21.11 13.18 5.49
N MET A 649 -20.20 13.30 4.51
CA MET A 649 -18.78 13.50 4.76
C MET A 649 -18.22 14.63 3.91
N THR A 650 -17.27 15.38 4.47
CA THR A 650 -16.49 16.37 3.73
C THR A 650 -15.18 15.72 3.30
N THR A 651 -14.83 15.84 2.02
CA THR A 651 -13.62 15.23 1.44
C THR A 651 -13.00 16.12 0.35
N SER A 652 -11.84 15.73 -0.18
CA SER A 652 -11.22 16.37 -1.34
C SER A 652 -11.84 15.85 -2.63
N GLY A 653 -12.06 16.75 -3.58
CA GLY A 653 -12.60 16.41 -4.90
C GLY A 653 -11.95 17.19 -6.03
N THR A 654 -11.98 16.61 -7.21
CA THR A 654 -11.66 17.26 -8.48
C THR A 654 -12.86 17.12 -9.39
N TRP A 655 -13.23 18.22 -10.08
CA TRP A 655 -14.42 18.20 -10.93
C TRP A 655 -14.19 18.95 -12.24
N TRP A 656 -14.80 18.40 -13.28
CA TRP A 656 -14.86 19.00 -14.62
C TRP A 656 -16.23 19.55 -14.86
N VAL A 657 -16.29 20.80 -15.36
CA VAL A 657 -17.54 21.48 -15.71
C VAL A 657 -17.65 21.59 -17.23
N ILE A 658 -18.73 21.05 -17.74
CA ILE A 658 -19.04 20.94 -19.16
C ILE A 658 -20.08 22.02 -19.51
N PRO A 659 -19.72 23.00 -20.33
CA PRO A 659 -20.66 24.08 -20.73
C PRO A 659 -21.81 23.56 -21.56
N ASP A 660 -22.99 24.20 -21.47
CA ASP A 660 -24.17 23.87 -22.25
C ASP A 660 -23.90 23.93 -23.76
N GLY A 661 -23.03 24.85 -24.23
CA GLY A 661 -22.65 24.91 -25.63
C GLY A 661 -22.01 23.65 -26.18
N VAL A 662 -21.31 22.86 -25.33
CA VAL A 662 -20.77 21.54 -25.73
C VAL A 662 -21.87 20.51 -25.82
N VAL A 663 -22.83 20.57 -24.89
CA VAL A 663 -23.99 19.67 -24.87
C VAL A 663 -24.86 19.87 -26.13
N ASP A 664 -25.09 21.15 -26.49
CA ASP A 664 -25.85 21.53 -27.69
C ASP A 664 -25.09 21.12 -28.98
N GLU A 665 -23.80 21.38 -29.07
CA GLU A 665 -22.92 21.01 -30.19
C GLU A 665 -22.99 19.51 -30.47
N LEU A 666 -22.98 18.70 -29.41
CA LEU A 666 -23.00 17.23 -29.49
C LEU A 666 -24.44 16.67 -29.65
N GLY A 667 -25.47 17.51 -29.55
CA GLY A 667 -26.86 17.07 -29.66
C GLY A 667 -27.28 16.10 -28.56
N LEU A 668 -26.78 16.29 -27.35
CA LEU A 668 -27.07 15.41 -26.21
C LEU A 668 -28.33 15.89 -25.48
N ASP A 669 -29.39 15.09 -25.54
CA ASP A 669 -30.52 15.31 -24.64
C ASP A 669 -30.20 14.96 -23.19
N ALA A 670 -31.09 15.23 -22.26
CA ALA A 670 -30.85 15.03 -20.82
C ALA A 670 -30.51 13.56 -20.47
N VAL A 671 -31.10 12.59 -21.18
CA VAL A 671 -30.85 11.15 -20.93
C VAL A 671 -29.47 10.75 -21.43
N LYS A 672 -29.13 11.16 -22.68
CA LYS A 672 -27.81 10.91 -23.26
C LYS A 672 -26.71 11.61 -22.49
N LEU A 673 -26.93 12.86 -22.04
CA LEU A 673 -25.96 13.61 -21.23
C LEU A 673 -25.70 12.92 -19.88
N ALA A 674 -26.76 12.44 -19.21
CA ALA A 674 -26.63 11.68 -17.98
C ALA A 674 -25.79 10.40 -18.19
N GLY A 675 -26.10 9.65 -19.26
CA GLY A 675 -25.39 8.44 -19.63
C GLY A 675 -23.94 8.69 -20.04
N ALA A 676 -23.68 9.80 -20.74
CA ALA A 676 -22.36 10.23 -21.16
C ALA A 676 -21.48 10.61 -19.96
N ALA A 677 -21.96 11.49 -19.10
CA ALA A 677 -21.26 11.95 -17.91
C ALA A 677 -20.92 10.79 -16.95
N HIS A 678 -21.89 9.87 -16.75
CA HIS A 678 -21.71 8.68 -15.93
C HIS A 678 -20.70 7.69 -16.54
N GLY A 679 -20.73 7.51 -17.87
CA GLY A 679 -19.73 6.68 -18.56
C GLY A 679 -18.31 7.26 -18.47
N VAL A 680 -18.16 8.57 -18.64
CA VAL A 680 -16.87 9.26 -18.47
C VAL A 680 -16.37 9.16 -17.02
N GLU A 681 -17.24 9.36 -16.02
CA GLU A 681 -16.91 9.21 -14.60
C GLU A 681 -16.31 7.84 -14.31
N HIS A 682 -16.99 6.76 -14.74
CA HIS A 682 -16.49 5.39 -14.52
C HIS A 682 -15.13 5.13 -15.20
N ALA A 683 -14.98 5.60 -16.44
CA ALA A 683 -13.72 5.46 -17.17
C ALA A 683 -12.60 6.26 -16.49
N ALA A 684 -12.87 7.49 -16.05
CA ALA A 684 -11.88 8.33 -15.38
C ALA A 684 -11.43 7.75 -14.03
N ILE A 685 -12.34 7.22 -13.22
CA ILE A 685 -12.00 6.47 -12.00
C ILE A 685 -11.13 5.24 -12.34
N GLY A 686 -11.47 4.54 -13.43
CA GLY A 686 -10.73 3.38 -13.88
C GLY A 686 -9.30 3.69 -14.33
N MET A 687 -9.07 4.89 -14.88
CA MET A 687 -7.77 5.32 -15.41
C MET A 687 -6.89 6.06 -14.38
N LEU A 688 -7.47 6.59 -13.29
CA LEU A 688 -6.72 7.35 -12.28
C LEU A 688 -5.52 6.57 -11.70
N PRO A 689 -5.62 5.26 -11.37
CA PRO A 689 -4.50 4.52 -10.79
C PRO A 689 -3.24 4.48 -11.65
N MET A 690 -3.31 4.78 -12.93
CA MET A 690 -2.17 4.91 -13.81
C MET A 690 -1.31 6.15 -13.48
N LEU A 691 -1.94 7.23 -13.05
CA LEU A 691 -1.31 8.53 -12.78
C LEU A 691 -1.04 8.75 -11.30
N VAL A 692 -1.96 8.28 -10.49
CA VAL A 692 -1.97 8.45 -9.03
C VAL A 692 -2.17 7.07 -8.41
N PRO A 693 -1.19 6.52 -7.68
CA PRO A 693 -1.25 5.16 -7.14
C PRO A 693 -2.30 5.05 -6.04
N CYS A 694 -3.52 4.82 -6.42
CA CYS A 694 -4.66 4.56 -5.56
C CYS A 694 -5.29 3.22 -5.92
N ASP A 695 -5.99 2.63 -4.95
CA ASP A 695 -6.88 1.52 -5.25
C ASP A 695 -8.23 2.09 -5.71
N ARG A 696 -8.93 1.36 -6.57
CA ARG A 696 -10.25 1.78 -7.06
C ARG A 696 -11.25 2.07 -5.92
N TRP A 697 -10.96 1.56 -4.70
CA TRP A 697 -11.77 1.78 -3.50
C TRP A 697 -11.40 3.06 -2.75
N ASP A 698 -10.27 3.68 -3.06
CA ASP A 698 -9.82 4.92 -2.44
C ASP A 698 -10.54 6.15 -2.97
N VAL A 699 -11.19 6.03 -4.14
CA VAL A 699 -11.89 7.12 -4.81
C VAL A 699 -13.30 6.74 -5.20
N GLY A 700 -14.18 7.72 -5.29
CA GLY A 700 -15.54 7.62 -5.80
C GLY A 700 -15.84 8.74 -6.81
N GLY A 701 -17.03 8.70 -7.40
CA GLY A 701 -17.46 9.73 -8.31
C GLY A 701 -18.96 10.01 -8.21
N VAL A 702 -19.34 11.18 -8.64
CA VAL A 702 -20.73 11.62 -8.85
C VAL A 702 -20.78 12.46 -10.12
N SER A 703 -21.62 12.09 -11.05
CA SER A 703 -21.89 12.86 -12.26
C SER A 703 -23.33 13.35 -12.26
N THR A 704 -23.55 14.58 -12.71
CA THR A 704 -24.87 15.17 -12.80
C THR A 704 -25.00 16.05 -14.04
N THR A 705 -26.17 16.07 -14.65
CA THR A 705 -26.45 16.92 -15.81
C THR A 705 -26.52 18.41 -15.46
N SER A 706 -26.76 18.75 -14.18
CA SER A 706 -26.71 20.13 -13.68
C SER A 706 -26.43 20.11 -12.19
N LEU A 707 -25.24 20.52 -11.81
CA LEU A 707 -24.88 20.72 -10.39
C LEU A 707 -25.28 22.14 -9.97
N PRO A 708 -26.07 22.34 -8.90
CA PRO A 708 -26.50 23.68 -8.49
C PRO A 708 -25.36 24.67 -8.27
N ASP A 709 -24.21 24.19 -7.74
CA ASP A 709 -23.03 25.01 -7.43
C ASP A 709 -22.30 25.53 -8.69
N THR A 710 -22.41 24.84 -9.83
CA THR A 710 -21.76 25.20 -11.10
C THR A 710 -22.75 25.68 -12.17
N GLY A 711 -24.02 25.35 -12.02
CA GLY A 711 -25.08 25.61 -13.00
C GLY A 711 -25.00 24.83 -14.31
N ALA A 712 -24.11 23.81 -14.39
CA ALA A 712 -23.83 23.07 -15.61
C ALA A 712 -23.61 21.58 -15.33
N CYS A 713 -23.51 20.78 -16.41
CA CYS A 713 -23.12 19.38 -16.29
C CYS A 713 -21.74 19.27 -15.64
N THR A 714 -21.65 18.46 -14.57
CA THR A 714 -20.44 18.35 -13.76
C THR A 714 -20.14 16.88 -13.44
N ILE A 715 -18.87 16.51 -13.63
CA ILE A 715 -18.33 15.20 -13.25
C ILE A 715 -17.38 15.45 -12.10
N VAL A 716 -17.68 14.90 -10.92
CA VAL A 716 -16.87 15.03 -9.69
C VAL A 716 -16.24 13.69 -9.37
N ILE A 717 -14.92 13.66 -9.19
CA ILE A 717 -14.21 12.50 -8.63
C ILE A 717 -13.60 12.94 -7.31
N HIS A 718 -13.84 12.16 -6.27
CA HIS A 718 -13.50 12.52 -4.90
C HIS A 718 -12.80 11.39 -4.17
N ASP A 719 -12.05 11.74 -3.14
CA ASP A 719 -11.48 10.75 -2.23
C ASP A 719 -12.60 10.06 -1.42
N GLY A 720 -12.45 8.76 -1.20
CA GLY A 720 -13.41 7.95 -0.46
C GLY A 720 -13.34 8.12 1.07
N GLN A 721 -12.53 9.04 1.56
CA GLN A 721 -12.22 9.21 2.99
C GLN A 721 -12.45 10.65 3.45
N SER A 722 -12.90 10.82 4.70
CA SER A 722 -13.11 12.14 5.31
C SER A 722 -11.84 12.99 5.30
N GLY A 723 -11.96 14.25 4.89
CA GLY A 723 -10.84 15.18 4.76
C GLY A 723 -9.91 14.91 3.58
N GLY A 724 -10.13 13.81 2.84
CA GLY A 724 -9.35 13.42 1.67
C GLY A 724 -8.01 12.74 1.99
N ALA A 725 -7.65 11.76 1.19
CA ALA A 725 -6.34 11.10 1.21
C ALA A 725 -5.31 11.76 0.27
N GLY A 726 -5.78 12.71 -0.56
CA GLY A 726 -4.98 13.48 -1.50
C GLY A 726 -4.95 12.93 -2.92
N PHE A 727 -5.70 11.86 -3.22
CA PHE A 727 -5.70 11.25 -4.56
C PHE A 727 -6.38 12.14 -5.59
N ALA A 728 -7.56 12.70 -5.27
CA ALA A 728 -8.28 13.59 -6.16
C ALA A 728 -7.46 14.85 -6.47
N ALA A 729 -6.83 15.47 -5.47
CA ALA A 729 -5.96 16.63 -5.65
C ALA A 729 -4.73 16.32 -6.52
N ALA A 730 -4.07 15.15 -6.29
CA ALA A 730 -2.97 14.70 -7.14
C ALA A 730 -3.42 14.40 -8.59
N GLY A 731 -4.66 13.99 -8.77
CA GLY A 731 -5.32 13.86 -10.08
C GLY A 731 -5.51 15.20 -10.77
N TYR A 732 -5.89 16.25 -10.02
CA TYR A 732 -6.02 17.62 -10.55
C TYR A 732 -4.70 18.15 -11.13
N ASP A 733 -3.57 17.92 -10.46
CA ASP A 733 -2.26 18.33 -10.93
C ASP A 733 -1.89 17.70 -12.30
N ARG A 734 -2.60 16.63 -12.68
CA ARG A 734 -2.42 15.89 -13.94
C ARG A 734 -3.72 15.78 -14.75
N ALA A 735 -4.64 16.70 -14.56
CA ALA A 735 -5.99 16.62 -15.12
C ALA A 735 -6.03 16.48 -16.65
N GLU A 736 -5.12 17.17 -17.39
CA GLU A 736 -5.04 17.02 -18.85
C GLU A 736 -4.65 15.59 -19.25
N GLN A 737 -3.64 15.03 -18.62
CA GLN A 737 -3.19 13.65 -18.88
C GLN A 737 -4.26 12.64 -18.45
N TRP A 738 -4.90 12.85 -17.31
CA TRP A 738 -5.96 11.99 -16.80
C TRP A 738 -7.15 11.92 -17.77
N TRP A 739 -7.61 13.06 -18.22
CA TRP A 739 -8.72 13.11 -19.17
C TRP A 739 -8.34 12.53 -20.52
N HIS A 740 -7.15 12.86 -21.03
CA HIS A 740 -6.66 12.34 -22.31
C HIS A 740 -6.62 10.81 -22.34
N THR A 741 -6.06 10.19 -21.30
CA THR A 741 -6.03 8.72 -21.20
C THR A 741 -7.44 8.12 -21.06
N THR A 742 -8.34 8.83 -20.39
CA THR A 742 -9.76 8.44 -20.31
C THR A 742 -10.43 8.48 -21.69
N ALA A 743 -10.26 9.56 -22.43
CA ALA A 743 -10.81 9.74 -23.77
C ALA A 743 -10.23 8.70 -24.76
N SER A 744 -8.91 8.47 -24.70
CA SER A 744 -8.22 7.47 -25.52
C SER A 744 -8.78 6.07 -25.24
N ARG A 745 -8.94 5.69 -23.95
CA ARG A 745 -9.51 4.38 -23.59
C ARG A 745 -10.92 4.19 -24.12
N LEU A 746 -11.77 5.22 -24.05
CA LEU A 746 -13.13 5.18 -24.61
C LEU A 746 -13.13 5.02 -26.13
N ALA A 747 -12.21 5.69 -26.82
CA ALA A 747 -12.07 5.62 -28.28
C ALA A 747 -11.53 4.27 -28.78
N GLU A 748 -10.54 3.70 -28.07
CA GLU A 748 -9.87 2.45 -28.45
C GLU A 748 -10.72 1.20 -28.18
N CYS A 749 -11.66 1.28 -27.25
CA CYS A 749 -12.50 0.15 -26.91
C CYS A 749 -13.52 -0.15 -28.02
N ARG A 750 -13.47 -1.34 -28.60
CA ARG A 750 -14.29 -1.74 -29.75
C ARG A 750 -15.74 -2.17 -29.40
N CYS A 751 -16.11 -2.23 -28.13
CA CYS A 751 -17.48 -2.61 -27.77
C CYS A 751 -18.49 -1.52 -28.19
N GLU A 752 -19.73 -1.90 -28.46
CA GLU A 752 -20.75 -0.97 -28.91
C GLU A 752 -21.50 -0.28 -27.77
N ALA A 753 -21.92 -1.03 -26.75
CA ALA A 753 -22.79 -0.53 -25.69
C ALA A 753 -22.11 -0.23 -24.34
N GLY A 754 -20.80 -0.50 -24.25
CA GLY A 754 -20.02 -0.43 -23.01
C GLY A 754 -19.70 -1.83 -22.45
N CYS A 755 -18.53 -1.97 -21.87
CA CYS A 755 -18.03 -3.22 -21.28
C CYS A 755 -17.17 -2.95 -20.05
N PRO A 756 -16.79 -3.97 -19.28
CA PRO A 756 -15.91 -3.82 -18.12
C PRO A 756 -14.55 -3.17 -18.44
N SER A 757 -14.11 -3.27 -19.70
CA SER A 757 -12.85 -2.66 -20.17
C SER A 757 -12.96 -1.16 -20.49
N CYS A 758 -14.14 -0.54 -20.36
CA CYS A 758 -14.32 0.89 -20.61
C CYS A 758 -15.21 1.58 -19.57
N ILE A 759 -16.55 1.44 -19.61
CA ILE A 759 -17.45 2.22 -18.78
C ILE A 759 -18.22 1.41 -17.72
N VAL A 760 -18.26 0.09 -17.82
CA VAL A 760 -18.99 -0.73 -16.83
C VAL A 760 -18.15 -0.88 -15.56
N SER A 761 -18.70 -0.44 -14.42
CA SER A 761 -18.02 -0.45 -13.13
C SER A 761 -18.65 -1.47 -12.18
N PRO A 762 -17.86 -2.37 -11.53
CA PRO A 762 -18.38 -3.26 -10.51
C PRO A 762 -18.79 -2.54 -9.22
N LYS A 763 -18.46 -1.25 -9.09
CA LYS A 763 -18.74 -0.41 -7.92
C LYS A 763 -19.95 0.53 -8.10
N CYS A 764 -20.58 0.50 -9.24
CA CYS A 764 -21.65 1.44 -9.54
C CYS A 764 -22.84 1.24 -8.58
N GLY A 765 -23.19 2.30 -7.84
CA GLY A 765 -24.31 2.29 -6.89
C GLY A 765 -25.68 2.08 -7.52
N ASN A 766 -25.84 2.40 -8.81
CA ASN A 766 -27.07 2.21 -9.59
C ASN A 766 -27.01 1.00 -10.55
N SER A 767 -26.10 0.05 -10.30
CA SER A 767 -25.94 -1.19 -11.07
C SER A 767 -25.63 -0.96 -12.57
N ASN A 768 -24.90 0.09 -12.89
CA ASN A 768 -24.53 0.49 -14.26
C ASN A 768 -25.73 0.87 -15.15
N GLN A 769 -26.84 1.30 -14.57
CA GLN A 769 -27.97 1.82 -15.32
C GLN A 769 -27.63 3.16 -15.99
N GLN A 770 -28.27 3.45 -17.11
CA GLN A 770 -28.13 4.71 -17.83
C GLN A 770 -26.68 5.03 -18.27
N LEU A 771 -25.91 4.03 -18.69
CA LEU A 771 -24.64 4.25 -19.36
C LEU A 771 -24.85 4.40 -20.87
N ASP A 772 -24.19 5.38 -21.48
CA ASP A 772 -24.17 5.56 -22.95
C ASP A 772 -22.73 5.73 -23.41
N LYS A 773 -22.16 4.66 -23.99
CA LYS A 773 -20.76 4.65 -24.41
C LYS A 773 -20.45 5.63 -25.53
N GLU A 774 -21.30 5.69 -26.56
CA GLU A 774 -21.02 6.56 -27.69
C GLU A 774 -21.09 8.03 -27.30
N SER A 775 -22.12 8.42 -26.54
CA SER A 775 -22.20 9.77 -25.99
C SER A 775 -21.03 10.07 -25.03
N ALA A 776 -20.59 9.11 -24.22
CA ALA A 776 -19.40 9.26 -23.34
C ALA A 776 -18.12 9.48 -24.15
N ARG A 777 -17.93 8.71 -25.24
CA ARG A 777 -16.80 8.85 -26.15
C ARG A 777 -16.76 10.22 -26.81
N LEU A 778 -17.88 10.68 -27.32
CA LEU A 778 -18.01 12.01 -27.96
C LEU A 778 -17.73 13.13 -26.94
N LEU A 779 -18.32 13.05 -25.75
CA LEU A 779 -18.14 14.03 -24.68
C LEU A 779 -16.67 14.09 -24.23
N ALA A 780 -16.06 12.93 -23.95
CA ALA A 780 -14.67 12.85 -23.54
C ALA A 780 -13.71 13.42 -24.59
N SER A 781 -13.94 13.08 -25.85
CA SER A 781 -13.13 13.54 -26.98
C SER A 781 -13.26 15.07 -27.20
N ARG A 782 -14.46 15.62 -27.05
CA ARG A 782 -14.71 17.07 -27.25
C ARG A 782 -14.12 17.91 -26.13
N MET A 783 -14.05 17.39 -24.93
CA MET A 783 -13.49 18.04 -23.77
C MET A 783 -11.95 17.88 -23.66
N ASP A 784 -11.33 16.98 -24.43
CA ASP A 784 -9.90 16.66 -24.33
C ASP A 784 -9.01 17.80 -24.85
N PRO A 785 -8.23 18.49 -23.98
CA PRO A 785 -7.38 19.59 -24.41
C PRO A 785 -6.13 19.13 -25.18
N LEU A 786 -5.71 17.87 -25.05
CA LEU A 786 -4.54 17.30 -25.72
C LEU A 786 -4.90 16.70 -27.09
N GLY A 787 -6.09 16.16 -27.25
CA GLY A 787 -6.59 15.61 -28.52
C GLY A 787 -6.71 16.67 -29.63
N THR A 788 -7.02 17.90 -29.27
CA THR A 788 -7.12 19.02 -30.24
C THR A 788 -5.76 19.56 -30.69
N ARG A 789 -4.67 19.33 -29.93
CA ARG A 789 -3.30 19.78 -30.27
C ARG A 789 -2.60 18.87 -31.28
N SER A 790 -3.01 17.61 -31.41
CA SER A 790 -2.42 16.68 -32.37
C SER A 790 -3.04 16.76 -33.77
N ALA A 791 -4.10 17.52 -33.95
CA ALA A 791 -4.79 17.74 -35.22
C ALA A 791 -4.44 19.09 -35.91
N SER A 792 -3.56 19.90 -35.29
CA SER A 792 -2.98 21.12 -35.86
C SER A 792 -1.49 20.94 -36.07
#